data_936fbf2f695103f2d418f4ca71c68f5e
#
_entry.id   936fbf2f695103f2d418f4ca71c68f5e
#
_cell.length_a   1.000
_cell.length_b   1.000
_cell.length_c   1.000
_cell.angle_alpha   90.00
_cell.angle_beta   90.00
_cell.angle_gamma   90.00
#
_symmetry.space_group_name_H-M   'P 1'
#
loop_
_entity.id
_entity.type
_entity.pdbx_description
1 polymer ?
#
loop_
_entity_poly.entity_id
_entity_poly.type
_entity_poly.pdbx_seq_one_letter_code
_entity_poly.pdbx_strand_id
1 'polypeptide(L)'
;MKKRFLTLMAFAATSLFAFAQDYTQYVDPFIGTGGHGHVFLGANVPFGNIQAGPTQKKQGWDWCSGYHYSDSTVIGFGQMHLSGTGIGDLGDVSLLPTTNPAQREVKFAHRAEYVTPGYYSVMLASGVRVELTATQRVAFHRYAFPADATKGYVILNLSQGIGWDKMTSCSFKQESAKTVSGYRMSQGWAKDQRVYFVAEFSQPVKLESNERDTIGVFAFDNAEQPLLVKVGISAVSVENARLNMQKELPGWDFRNAVAQAKEEWNRELSKIAIKTQDESARKIFYTALYHSMIAPSVFNDVNGEYRGADGKTHKGDFTDYTTFSLWDTYRAAHPLMTIIHPEKQRDIAQTMLHIFKEQGKLPVWHLVGNETDCMIGNPGVPALVDIALKGFDVDKNAVFEAAKASAMLDERGMGLLKKYGYIPCDLDPEHETVAKGLEYALADACIAKLAKELGKTADYKYFSKRSQSYRDFYFDKKTKFMRGVTSDRKFREPFDPFSTVHRQDDYAEGNAWQYVWLVPHDVHGLVSAFGGEKPFVSKLDSLFIVSGDMGAEASPDITGLIGQYAHGNEPSHHILYMYNYVGQPWKAADKIRYVLKNLYHDDFDGLSGNEDVGQMSAWYILSSLGMYQVEPAGGKYIFGTPLFDEATVNVGDGKTFRVVAHNNSDKNIYIQSAKLNGKPYTRSYIDFKDIKRGGTLEFVMGSKPSQFGVKPADRP
;
A
#
# COMPACT_ATOMS: atom_id res chain seq x y z
N MET A 1 -73.57 -36.38 14.50
CA MET A 1 -73.08 -35.06 14.07
C MET A 1 -71.77 -34.75 14.86
N LYS A 2 -70.61 -34.96 14.24
CA LYS A 2 -69.33 -34.64 14.88
C LYS A 2 -68.75 -33.35 14.27
N LYS A 3 -68.66 -32.30 15.14
CA LYS A 3 -68.04 -31.03 14.78
C LYS A 3 -66.51 -31.21 14.90
N ARG A 4 -65.81 -31.02 13.77
CA ARG A 4 -64.36 -30.89 13.76
C ARG A 4 -63.97 -29.41 13.99
N PHE A 5 -63.22 -29.13 15.06
CA PHE A 5 -62.55 -27.87 15.27
C PHE A 5 -61.23 -27.90 14.48
N LEU A 6 -61.04 -26.99 13.52
CA LEU A 6 -59.77 -26.69 12.86
C LEU A 6 -59.09 -25.59 13.67
N THR A 7 -57.97 -25.90 14.31
CA THR A 7 -57.11 -24.91 14.93
C THR A 7 -56.09 -24.46 13.89
N LEU A 8 -56.19 -23.21 13.42
CA LEU A 8 -55.18 -22.54 12.61
C LEU A 8 -54.02 -22.09 13.51
N MET A 9 -52.88 -22.74 13.42
CA MET A 9 -51.61 -22.19 13.94
C MET A 9 -51.06 -21.19 12.94
N ALA A 10 -51.13 -19.92 13.26
CA ALA A 10 -50.40 -18.87 12.55
C ALA A 10 -48.94 -18.90 13.00
N PHE A 11 -48.02 -19.38 12.13
CA PHE A 11 -46.60 -19.18 12.28
C PHE A 11 -46.27 -17.73 11.93
N ALA A 12 -46.04 -16.90 12.92
CA ALA A 12 -45.42 -15.60 12.73
C ALA A 12 -43.93 -15.82 12.45
N ALA A 13 -43.52 -15.82 11.18
CA ALA A 13 -42.13 -15.74 10.79
C ALA A 13 -41.64 -14.33 11.13
N THR A 14 -41.03 -14.17 12.30
CA THR A 14 -40.19 -13.00 12.61
C THR A 14 -38.91 -13.17 11.79
N SER A 15 -38.84 -12.52 10.63
CA SER A 15 -37.61 -12.26 9.91
C SER A 15 -36.75 -11.35 10.81
N LEU A 16 -35.84 -11.94 11.56
CA LEU A 16 -34.70 -11.24 12.13
C LEU A 16 -33.89 -10.67 10.95
N PHE A 17 -34.09 -9.39 10.66
CA PHE A 17 -33.09 -8.64 9.90
C PHE A 17 -31.84 -8.62 10.78
N ALA A 18 -30.91 -9.55 10.53
CA ALA A 18 -29.54 -9.40 10.99
C ALA A 18 -29.00 -8.16 10.28
N PHE A 19 -28.94 -7.03 10.97
CA PHE A 19 -28.19 -5.89 10.47
C PHE A 19 -26.79 -6.37 10.19
N ALA A 20 -26.31 -6.24 8.94
CA ALA A 20 -24.93 -6.54 8.60
C ALA A 20 -24.03 -5.70 9.53
N GLN A 21 -23.00 -6.33 10.09
CA GLN A 21 -22.09 -5.63 11.00
C GLN A 21 -21.43 -4.47 10.27
N ASP A 22 -21.43 -3.29 10.90
CA ASP A 22 -20.76 -2.10 10.38
C ASP A 22 -19.30 -2.09 10.84
N TYR A 23 -18.39 -2.49 9.95
CA TYR A 23 -16.95 -2.51 10.21
C TYR A 23 -16.31 -1.13 10.08
N THR A 24 -16.95 -0.19 9.38
CA THR A 24 -16.41 1.16 9.20
C THR A 24 -16.28 1.92 10.51
N GLN A 25 -17.07 1.57 11.52
CA GLN A 25 -17.01 2.18 12.86
C GLN A 25 -15.68 1.90 13.60
N TYR A 26 -14.92 0.90 13.17
CA TYR A 26 -13.65 0.53 13.78
C TYR A 26 -12.45 1.21 13.12
N VAL A 27 -12.65 1.89 11.99
CA VAL A 27 -11.59 2.60 11.27
C VAL A 27 -11.41 3.99 11.85
N ASP A 28 -10.17 4.34 12.18
CA ASP A 28 -9.78 5.69 12.54
C ASP A 28 -8.78 6.24 11.51
N PRO A 29 -9.24 6.98 10.49
CA PRO A 29 -8.36 7.51 9.44
C PRO A 29 -7.31 8.51 9.93
N PHE A 30 -7.33 8.94 11.20
CA PHE A 30 -6.26 9.77 11.76
C PHE A 30 -5.00 8.98 12.11
N ILE A 31 -5.05 7.66 12.28
CA ILE A 31 -3.86 6.84 12.57
C ILE A 31 -2.87 6.98 11.41
N GLY A 32 -1.64 7.41 11.72
CA GLY A 32 -0.56 7.60 10.74
C GLY A 32 -0.56 8.96 10.03
N THR A 33 -1.45 9.88 10.40
CA THR A 33 -1.46 11.26 9.84
C THR A 33 -0.49 12.21 10.54
N GLY A 34 0.15 11.77 11.62
CA GLY A 34 1.24 12.48 12.32
C GLY A 34 2.54 11.68 12.23
N GLY A 35 3.60 12.20 12.85
CA GLY A 35 4.93 11.60 12.77
C GLY A 35 5.38 11.41 11.33
N HIS A 36 5.78 10.19 10.99
CA HIS A 36 6.30 9.83 9.66
C HIS A 36 5.39 8.83 8.91
N GLY A 37 4.11 8.71 9.26
CA GLY A 37 3.20 7.76 8.60
C GLY A 37 2.78 8.19 7.19
N HIS A 38 2.73 9.50 6.92
CA HIS A 38 2.39 10.13 5.64
C HIS A 38 1.04 9.71 5.04
N VAL A 39 0.10 9.31 5.90
CA VAL A 39 -1.19 8.78 5.48
C VAL A 39 -2.11 9.90 5.00
N PHE A 40 -2.85 9.61 3.94
CA PHE A 40 -3.91 10.47 3.42
C PHE A 40 -5.07 10.63 4.42
N LEU A 41 -5.59 11.85 4.56
CA LEU A 41 -6.82 12.13 5.28
C LEU A 41 -7.86 12.76 4.36
N GLY A 42 -9.02 12.11 4.21
CA GLY A 42 -10.06 12.63 3.36
C GLY A 42 -11.14 11.60 3.04
N ALA A 43 -11.85 11.83 1.93
CA ALA A 43 -12.91 10.98 1.43
C ALA A 43 -12.46 10.25 0.17
N ASN A 44 -12.61 8.93 0.16
CA ASN A 44 -12.31 8.04 -0.96
C ASN A 44 -13.20 6.79 -0.90
N VAL A 45 -13.13 5.96 -1.93
CA VAL A 45 -13.67 4.59 -1.94
C VAL A 45 -12.54 3.58 -2.15
N PRO A 46 -12.73 2.29 -1.83
CA PRO A 46 -11.69 1.29 -2.00
C PRO A 46 -11.11 1.29 -3.42
N PHE A 47 -9.77 1.42 -3.52
CA PHE A 47 -9.04 1.46 -4.80
C PHE A 47 -9.48 2.58 -5.77
N GLY A 48 -10.18 3.61 -5.30
CA GLY A 48 -10.65 4.71 -6.14
C GLY A 48 -9.51 5.63 -6.60
N ASN A 49 -9.69 6.28 -7.75
CA ASN A 49 -8.76 7.32 -8.24
C ASN A 49 -8.91 8.64 -7.47
N ILE A 50 -10.05 8.85 -6.82
CA ILE A 50 -10.30 10.03 -5.99
C ILE A 50 -9.83 9.79 -4.57
N GLN A 51 -8.96 10.68 -4.09
CA GLN A 51 -8.62 10.91 -2.69
C GLN A 51 -8.91 12.39 -2.40
N ALA A 52 -10.19 12.72 -2.17
CA ALA A 52 -10.62 14.10 -1.93
C ALA A 52 -10.33 14.51 -0.48
N GLY A 53 -9.46 15.47 -0.29
CA GLY A 53 -9.03 15.85 1.05
C GLY A 53 -8.42 17.24 1.15
N PRO A 54 -8.15 17.69 2.40
CA PRO A 54 -7.48 18.96 2.63
C PRO A 54 -6.03 18.91 2.15
N THR A 55 -5.61 19.96 1.43
CA THR A 55 -4.20 20.26 1.17
C THR A 55 -3.78 21.38 2.09
N GLN A 56 -2.80 21.11 2.96
CA GLN A 56 -2.29 22.08 3.93
C GLN A 56 -1.25 23.01 3.33
N LYS A 57 -1.02 24.15 4.01
CA LYS A 57 -0.08 25.18 3.54
C LYS A 57 1.37 24.75 3.67
N LYS A 58 1.72 24.09 4.77
CA LYS A 58 3.08 23.66 5.03
C LYS A 58 3.49 22.58 4.02
N GLN A 59 4.74 22.64 3.59
CA GLN A 59 5.36 21.65 2.74
C GLN A 59 6.56 21.04 3.46
N GLY A 60 6.90 19.82 3.12
CA GLY A 60 8.01 19.09 3.74
C GLY A 60 7.83 17.60 3.63
N TRP A 61 8.81 16.84 4.10
CA TRP A 61 8.78 15.38 4.00
C TRP A 61 7.56 14.78 4.71
N ASP A 62 7.22 15.25 5.92
CA ASP A 62 6.04 14.75 6.64
C ASP A 62 4.68 15.18 6.04
N TRP A 63 4.69 16.06 5.02
CA TRP A 63 3.49 16.49 4.29
C TRP A 63 3.33 15.84 2.92
N CYS A 64 3.94 14.66 2.67
CA CYS A 64 3.87 13.97 1.37
C CYS A 64 2.44 13.65 0.93
N SER A 65 1.51 13.40 1.86
CA SER A 65 0.09 13.21 1.55
C SER A 65 -0.69 14.53 1.38
N GLY A 66 -0.04 15.69 1.57
CA GLY A 66 -0.70 17.01 1.61
C GLY A 66 -1.35 17.34 2.96
N TYR A 67 -1.31 16.42 3.93
CA TYR A 67 -1.84 16.60 5.28
C TYR A 67 -0.87 16.07 6.32
N HIS A 68 -0.73 16.80 7.42
CA HIS A 68 -0.06 16.32 8.63
C HIS A 68 -0.77 16.88 9.87
N TYR A 69 -1.02 16.02 10.86
CA TYR A 69 -1.83 16.37 12.05
C TYR A 69 -1.32 17.59 12.85
N SER A 70 -0.04 17.94 12.74
CA SER A 70 0.52 19.12 13.43
C SER A 70 0.18 20.47 12.78
N ASP A 71 -0.36 20.49 11.56
CA ASP A 71 -0.72 21.73 10.83
C ASP A 71 -2.24 21.92 10.82
N SER A 72 -2.67 23.16 10.95
CA SER A 72 -4.09 23.55 11.01
C SER A 72 -4.45 24.64 10.01
N THR A 73 -3.70 24.74 8.89
CA THR A 73 -3.97 25.71 7.82
C THR A 73 -4.14 25.01 6.49
N VAL A 74 -5.36 25.07 5.94
CA VAL A 74 -5.68 24.51 4.63
C VAL A 74 -5.64 25.59 3.55
N ILE A 75 -5.13 25.22 2.36
CA ILE A 75 -5.08 26.08 1.17
C ILE A 75 -6.13 25.68 0.11
N GLY A 76 -6.79 24.54 0.29
CA GLY A 76 -7.87 24.04 -0.53
C GLY A 76 -8.11 22.56 -0.31
N PHE A 77 -9.05 22.00 -1.08
CA PHE A 77 -9.41 20.60 -1.06
C PHE A 77 -9.13 20.01 -2.45
N GLY A 78 -8.02 19.27 -2.56
CA GLY A 78 -7.61 18.59 -3.78
C GLY A 78 -8.42 17.33 -4.05
N GLN A 79 -8.40 16.84 -5.29
CA GLN A 79 -9.13 15.63 -5.68
C GLN A 79 -8.25 14.38 -5.65
N MET A 80 -6.93 14.54 -5.65
CA MET A 80 -5.96 13.46 -5.71
C MET A 80 -4.85 13.69 -4.67
N HIS A 81 -4.58 12.68 -3.86
CA HIS A 81 -3.50 12.68 -2.86
C HIS A 81 -2.84 11.30 -2.82
N LEU A 82 -1.56 11.26 -2.44
CA LEU A 82 -0.86 10.01 -2.14
C LEU A 82 -1.08 9.62 -0.66
N SER A 83 -0.90 8.36 -0.33
CA SER A 83 -0.98 7.85 1.03
C SER A 83 0.25 6.99 1.35
N GLY A 84 0.98 7.36 2.40
CA GLY A 84 2.09 6.58 2.93
C GLY A 84 3.41 6.72 2.19
N THR A 85 3.55 7.64 1.23
CA THR A 85 4.76 7.77 0.39
C THR A 85 5.80 8.67 1.02
N GLY A 86 7.10 8.39 0.79
CA GLY A 86 8.22 9.26 1.18
C GLY A 86 8.46 10.45 0.25
N ILE A 87 7.69 10.57 -0.84
CA ILE A 87 7.76 11.70 -1.79
C ILE A 87 6.36 12.24 -2.00
N GLY A 88 6.20 13.57 -1.85
CA GLY A 88 4.94 14.27 -2.11
C GLY A 88 4.77 14.56 -3.60
N ASP A 89 3.56 14.33 -4.10
CA ASP A 89 3.12 14.64 -5.46
C ASP A 89 1.61 14.84 -5.48
N LEU A 90 1.02 15.18 -6.64
CA LEU A 90 -0.41 15.38 -6.85
C LEU A 90 -0.95 16.67 -6.17
N GLY A 91 -2.17 16.63 -5.61
CA GLY A 91 -2.86 17.81 -5.04
C GLY A 91 -3.72 18.55 -6.07
N ASP A 92 -4.11 17.87 -7.13
CA ASP A 92 -4.75 18.44 -8.32
C ASP A 92 -6.15 18.98 -8.09
N VAL A 93 -6.50 20.00 -8.88
CA VAL A 93 -7.84 20.59 -8.98
C VAL A 93 -8.37 21.01 -7.60
N SER A 94 -7.62 21.89 -6.94
CA SER A 94 -7.93 22.34 -5.57
C SER A 94 -9.11 23.33 -5.58
N LEU A 95 -10.08 23.12 -4.70
CA LEU A 95 -11.23 23.99 -4.45
C LEU A 95 -11.21 24.53 -3.02
N LEU A 96 -11.29 25.87 -2.87
CA LEU A 96 -11.42 26.52 -1.55
C LEU A 96 -12.73 27.28 -1.47
N PRO A 97 -13.75 26.82 -0.70
CA PRO A 97 -14.96 27.61 -0.44
C PRO A 97 -14.68 28.71 0.59
N THR A 98 -15.20 29.91 0.35
CA THR A 98 -14.97 31.07 1.19
C THR A 98 -16.04 32.14 1.04
N THR A 99 -16.14 33.04 2.03
CA THR A 99 -16.93 34.28 1.95
C THR A 99 -16.09 35.50 1.51
N ASN A 100 -14.77 35.33 1.35
CA ASN A 100 -13.86 36.38 0.92
C ASN A 100 -13.10 35.97 -0.36
N PRO A 101 -13.37 36.62 -1.51
CA PRO A 101 -12.78 36.25 -2.80
C PRO A 101 -11.24 36.40 -2.87
N ALA A 102 -10.64 37.16 -1.96
CA ALA A 102 -9.18 37.33 -1.86
C ALA A 102 -8.49 36.27 -1.00
N GLN A 103 -9.25 35.42 -0.31
CA GLN A 103 -8.70 34.40 0.60
C GLN A 103 -8.03 33.29 -0.20
N ARG A 104 -6.84 32.83 0.24
CA ARG A 104 -6.08 31.75 -0.37
C ARG A 104 -5.70 30.64 0.63
N GLU A 105 -5.97 30.87 1.92
CA GLU A 105 -5.73 29.93 2.99
C GLU A 105 -6.71 30.17 4.14
N VAL A 106 -7.07 29.12 4.89
CA VAL A 106 -7.99 29.19 6.02
C VAL A 106 -7.49 28.29 7.15
N LYS A 107 -7.56 28.77 8.37
CA LYS A 107 -7.31 27.96 9.56
C LYS A 107 -8.49 27.08 9.90
N PHE A 108 -8.22 25.97 10.57
CA PHE A 108 -9.23 25.09 11.19
C PHE A 108 -8.68 24.57 12.53
N ALA A 109 -9.51 23.85 13.26
CA ALA A 109 -9.09 23.15 14.48
C ALA A 109 -9.40 21.66 14.32
N HIS A 110 -8.50 20.76 14.70
CA HIS A 110 -8.69 19.31 14.56
C HIS A 110 -9.97 18.79 15.25
N ARG A 111 -10.37 19.38 16.37
CA ARG A 111 -11.67 19.08 17.02
C ARG A 111 -12.90 19.40 16.17
N ALA A 112 -12.73 20.13 15.06
CA ALA A 112 -13.77 20.48 14.11
C ALA A 112 -13.71 19.64 12.84
N GLU A 113 -12.79 18.69 12.77
CA GLU A 113 -12.72 17.66 11.73
C GLU A 113 -13.50 16.41 12.16
N TYR A 114 -14.10 15.77 11.19
CA TYR A 114 -14.73 14.46 11.35
C TYR A 114 -14.49 13.66 10.09
N VAL A 115 -13.93 12.46 10.23
CA VAL A 115 -13.60 11.57 9.12
C VAL A 115 -14.03 10.14 9.43
N THR A 116 -14.54 9.48 8.41
CA THR A 116 -14.86 8.04 8.40
C THR A 116 -14.59 7.53 6.98
N PRO A 117 -14.45 6.21 6.77
CA PRO A 117 -14.30 5.69 5.42
C PRO A 117 -15.39 6.21 4.48
N GLY A 118 -14.97 6.87 3.40
CA GLY A 118 -15.88 7.46 2.40
C GLY A 118 -16.41 8.85 2.70
N TYR A 119 -16.07 9.45 3.85
CA TYR A 119 -16.56 10.77 4.22
C TYR A 119 -15.56 11.58 5.05
N TYR A 120 -15.43 12.85 4.72
CA TYR A 120 -14.65 13.84 5.47
C TYR A 120 -15.47 15.10 5.70
N SER A 121 -15.35 15.75 6.86
CA SER A 121 -15.88 17.09 7.06
C SER A 121 -15.00 17.92 7.99
N VAL A 122 -15.03 19.25 7.78
CA VAL A 122 -14.34 20.23 8.63
C VAL A 122 -15.12 21.52 8.70
N MET A 123 -15.09 22.18 9.86
CA MET A 123 -15.54 23.56 10.03
C MET A 123 -14.33 24.48 9.97
N LEU A 124 -14.26 25.29 8.91
CA LEU A 124 -13.20 26.27 8.72
C LEU A 124 -13.41 27.49 9.64
N ALA A 125 -12.32 28.19 9.99
CA ALA A 125 -12.36 29.40 10.79
C ALA A 125 -13.16 30.55 10.11
N SER A 126 -13.36 30.48 8.81
CA SER A 126 -14.25 31.36 8.05
C SER A 126 -15.74 31.12 8.32
N GLY A 127 -16.11 30.09 9.08
CA GLY A 127 -17.48 29.65 9.31
C GLY A 127 -18.06 28.78 8.21
N VAL A 128 -17.31 28.48 7.15
CA VAL A 128 -17.74 27.56 6.09
C VAL A 128 -17.52 26.13 6.54
N ARG A 129 -18.56 25.30 6.48
CA ARG A 129 -18.45 23.86 6.66
C ARG A 129 -18.22 23.17 5.31
N VAL A 130 -17.17 22.39 5.23
CA VAL A 130 -16.84 21.55 4.08
C VAL A 130 -17.19 20.11 4.43
N GLU A 131 -17.84 19.43 3.49
CA GLU A 131 -18.12 17.99 3.54
C GLU A 131 -17.73 17.38 2.19
N LEU A 132 -17.05 16.24 2.23
CA LEU A 132 -16.54 15.52 1.06
C LEU A 132 -17.00 14.06 1.09
N THR A 133 -17.32 13.53 -0.09
CA THR A 133 -17.44 12.09 -0.36
C THR A 133 -16.96 11.83 -1.78
N ALA A 134 -16.85 10.57 -2.18
CA ALA A 134 -16.32 10.21 -3.48
C ALA A 134 -16.99 8.96 -4.06
N THR A 135 -16.86 8.82 -5.37
CA THR A 135 -16.91 7.57 -6.11
C THR A 135 -15.50 7.25 -6.62
N GLN A 136 -15.32 6.26 -7.49
CA GLN A 136 -13.99 5.91 -7.99
C GLN A 136 -13.30 7.06 -8.76
N ARG A 137 -14.08 7.88 -9.50
CA ARG A 137 -13.54 8.93 -10.42
C ARG A 137 -14.18 10.30 -10.23
N VAL A 138 -15.07 10.45 -9.23
CA VAL A 138 -15.78 11.71 -9.00
C VAL A 138 -15.73 12.07 -7.52
N ALA A 139 -15.21 13.24 -7.20
CA ALA A 139 -15.35 13.83 -5.86
C ALA A 139 -16.68 14.59 -5.77
N PHE A 140 -17.33 14.50 -4.62
CA PHE A 140 -18.58 15.19 -4.34
C PHE A 140 -18.43 16.03 -3.09
N HIS A 141 -18.48 17.35 -3.25
CA HIS A 141 -18.31 18.33 -2.21
C HIS A 141 -19.66 18.94 -1.82
N ARG A 142 -19.82 19.27 -0.54
CA ARG A 142 -20.93 20.04 -0.01
C ARG A 142 -20.38 21.16 0.87
N TYR A 143 -20.73 22.40 0.55
CA TYR A 143 -20.29 23.59 1.25
C TYR A 143 -21.48 24.30 1.88
N ALA A 144 -21.50 24.40 3.22
CA ALA A 144 -22.50 25.18 3.95
C ALA A 144 -21.81 26.46 4.47
N PHE A 145 -22.39 27.60 4.10
CA PHE A 145 -21.86 28.92 4.46
C PHE A 145 -22.51 29.46 5.75
N PRO A 146 -21.90 30.45 6.43
CA PRO A 146 -22.51 31.14 7.56
C PRO A 146 -23.89 31.70 7.21
N ALA A 147 -24.81 31.69 8.19
CA ALA A 147 -26.20 32.09 7.95
C ALA A 147 -26.37 33.58 7.55
N ASP A 148 -25.40 34.41 7.85
CA ASP A 148 -25.33 35.83 7.47
C ASP A 148 -24.62 36.09 6.15
N ALA A 149 -24.09 35.05 5.50
CA ALA A 149 -23.45 35.19 4.21
C ALA A 149 -24.49 35.31 3.09
N THR A 150 -24.58 36.45 2.46
CA THR A 150 -25.46 36.71 1.31
C THR A 150 -24.83 36.21 0.00
N LYS A 151 -23.51 36.11 -0.06
CA LYS A 151 -22.73 35.68 -1.22
C LYS A 151 -21.64 34.71 -0.80
N GLY A 152 -21.46 33.65 -1.56
CA GLY A 152 -20.37 32.69 -1.40
C GLY A 152 -19.46 32.65 -2.60
N TYR A 153 -18.25 32.12 -2.38
CA TYR A 153 -17.25 31.94 -3.42
C TYR A 153 -16.64 30.54 -3.35
N VAL A 154 -16.28 30.03 -4.53
CA VAL A 154 -15.39 28.86 -4.67
C VAL A 154 -14.18 29.29 -5.48
N ILE A 155 -13.01 29.13 -4.92
CA ILE A 155 -11.75 29.41 -5.58
C ILE A 155 -11.21 28.11 -6.14
N LEU A 156 -11.18 27.98 -7.45
CA LEU A 156 -10.46 26.93 -8.16
C LEU A 156 -9.01 27.34 -8.28
N ASN A 157 -8.09 26.52 -7.80
CA ASN A 157 -6.66 26.76 -7.93
C ASN A 157 -5.97 25.57 -8.61
N LEU A 158 -5.48 25.79 -9.84
CA LEU A 158 -4.75 24.82 -10.63
C LEU A 158 -3.23 24.96 -10.49
N SER A 159 -2.73 25.99 -9.79
CA SER A 159 -1.30 26.19 -9.56
C SER A 159 -0.76 25.38 -8.37
N GLN A 160 -1.63 24.87 -7.51
CA GLN A 160 -1.26 24.10 -6.33
C GLN A 160 -0.77 22.70 -6.68
N GLY A 161 0.24 22.23 -5.96
CA GLY A 161 0.74 20.87 -5.94
C GLY A 161 1.35 20.54 -4.59
N ILE A 162 1.57 19.26 -4.32
CA ILE A 162 2.17 18.75 -3.10
C ILE A 162 3.61 18.34 -3.40
N GLY A 163 4.54 18.66 -2.50
CA GLY A 163 5.93 18.20 -2.57
C GLY A 163 6.64 18.58 -3.87
N TRP A 164 6.91 17.61 -4.71
CA TRP A 164 7.65 17.81 -5.97
C TRP A 164 6.78 18.21 -7.14
N ASP A 165 5.46 18.08 -7.03
CA ASP A 165 4.55 18.45 -8.11
C ASP A 165 4.67 19.95 -8.45
N LYS A 166 4.80 20.25 -9.75
CA LYS A 166 4.84 21.60 -10.29
C LYS A 166 4.02 21.66 -11.57
N MET A 167 2.98 22.50 -11.56
CA MET A 167 2.16 22.76 -12.72
C MET A 167 3.02 23.29 -13.87
N THR A 168 2.91 22.66 -15.03
CA THR A 168 3.59 23.05 -16.29
C THR A 168 2.67 23.77 -17.25
N SER A 169 1.39 23.39 -17.25
CA SER A 169 0.35 24.01 -18.07
C SER A 169 -1.02 23.75 -17.45
N CYS A 170 -1.89 24.72 -17.50
CA CYS A 170 -3.28 24.53 -17.13
C CYS A 170 -4.18 25.49 -17.91
N SER A 171 -5.45 25.18 -17.96
CA SER A 171 -6.49 26.08 -18.43
C SER A 171 -7.84 25.65 -17.90
N PHE A 172 -8.75 26.59 -17.71
CA PHE A 172 -10.15 26.30 -17.41
C PHE A 172 -11.07 27.26 -18.18
N LYS A 173 -12.30 26.81 -18.40
CA LYS A 173 -13.36 27.63 -18.98
C LYS A 173 -14.68 27.37 -18.27
N GLN A 174 -15.47 28.41 -18.08
CA GLN A 174 -16.84 28.31 -17.71
C GLN A 174 -17.69 27.98 -18.94
N GLU A 175 -18.20 26.76 -19.05
CA GLU A 175 -18.99 26.30 -20.21
C GLU A 175 -20.44 26.74 -20.12
N SER A 176 -20.98 26.81 -18.90
CA SER A 176 -22.34 27.23 -18.61
C SER A 176 -22.42 27.94 -17.25
N ALA A 177 -23.59 28.36 -16.85
CA ALA A 177 -23.81 28.93 -15.52
C ALA A 177 -23.48 27.93 -14.38
N LYS A 178 -23.40 26.62 -14.66
CA LYS A 178 -23.17 25.59 -13.66
C LYS A 178 -22.02 24.67 -13.95
N THR A 179 -21.26 24.86 -15.03
CA THR A 179 -20.23 23.91 -15.46
C THR A 179 -18.94 24.64 -15.77
N VAL A 180 -17.86 24.16 -15.16
CA VAL A 180 -16.49 24.56 -15.44
C VAL A 180 -15.71 23.32 -15.86
N SER A 181 -14.92 23.41 -16.91
CA SER A 181 -14.04 22.33 -17.35
C SER A 181 -12.63 22.84 -17.62
N GLY A 182 -11.67 21.94 -17.61
CA GLY A 182 -10.29 22.31 -17.87
C GLY A 182 -9.32 21.16 -17.74
N TYR A 183 -8.07 21.53 -17.65
CA TYR A 183 -6.98 20.59 -17.44
C TYR A 183 -5.87 21.19 -16.59
N ARG A 184 -5.11 20.33 -15.96
CA ARG A 184 -3.86 20.62 -15.27
C ARG A 184 -2.82 19.60 -15.70
N MET A 185 -1.69 20.09 -16.22
CA MET A 185 -0.52 19.29 -16.52
C MET A 185 0.56 19.65 -15.52
N SER A 186 1.27 18.67 -15.02
CA SER A 186 2.35 18.88 -14.05
C SER A 186 3.50 17.91 -14.27
N GLN A 187 4.60 18.21 -13.62
CA GLN A 187 5.75 17.34 -13.48
C GLN A 187 6.26 17.39 -12.04
N GLY A 188 6.69 16.25 -11.56
CA GLY A 188 7.22 16.09 -10.22
C GLY A 188 7.87 14.72 -10.12
N TRP A 189 7.45 13.94 -9.17
CA TRP A 189 7.77 12.52 -9.11
C TRP A 189 7.18 11.80 -10.33
N ALA A 190 5.90 12.03 -10.64
CA ALA A 190 5.36 11.74 -11.96
C ALA A 190 5.89 12.75 -12.99
N LYS A 191 6.67 12.28 -13.98
CA LYS A 191 7.38 13.14 -14.94
C LYS A 191 6.48 13.91 -15.94
N ASP A 192 5.29 13.37 -16.19
CA ASP A 192 4.28 13.93 -17.10
C ASP A 192 2.89 13.54 -16.58
N GLN A 193 2.37 14.30 -15.64
CA GLN A 193 1.02 14.09 -15.11
C GLN A 193 0.02 14.89 -15.94
N ARG A 194 -1.14 14.26 -16.23
CA ARG A 194 -2.23 14.89 -17.00
C ARG A 194 -3.54 14.66 -16.27
N VAL A 195 -4.17 15.73 -15.83
CA VAL A 195 -5.48 15.70 -15.19
C VAL A 195 -6.43 16.60 -15.95
N TYR A 196 -7.43 16.01 -16.57
CA TYR A 196 -8.58 16.68 -17.15
C TYR A 196 -9.72 16.61 -16.15
N PHE A 197 -10.50 17.70 -16.06
CA PHE A 197 -11.60 17.74 -15.09
C PHE A 197 -12.85 18.43 -15.64
N VAL A 198 -13.99 18.08 -15.03
CA VAL A 198 -15.26 18.79 -15.14
C VAL A 198 -15.78 19.02 -13.73
N ALA A 199 -16.05 20.27 -13.38
CA ALA A 199 -16.72 20.64 -12.14
C ALA A 199 -18.15 21.11 -12.45
N GLU A 200 -19.15 20.45 -11.82
CA GLU A 200 -20.55 20.87 -11.90
C GLU A 200 -21.02 21.42 -10.57
N PHE A 201 -21.73 22.53 -10.60
CA PHE A 201 -22.30 23.23 -9.44
C PHE A 201 -23.82 23.05 -9.39
N SER A 202 -24.37 22.81 -8.21
CA SER A 202 -25.83 22.68 -8.02
C SER A 202 -26.59 23.98 -8.27
N GLN A 203 -25.92 25.13 -8.11
CA GLN A 203 -26.44 26.47 -8.31
C GLN A 203 -25.64 27.19 -9.41
N PRO A 204 -26.23 28.22 -10.08
CA PRO A 204 -25.47 29.06 -10.97
C PRO A 204 -24.31 29.77 -10.27
N VAL A 205 -23.13 29.74 -10.90
CA VAL A 205 -21.94 30.47 -10.47
C VAL A 205 -21.50 31.43 -11.56
N LYS A 206 -20.84 32.51 -11.17
CA LYS A 206 -20.29 33.52 -12.08
C LYS A 206 -18.79 33.66 -11.85
N LEU A 207 -18.01 33.51 -12.87
CA LEU A 207 -16.58 33.80 -12.84
C LEU A 207 -16.37 35.31 -12.63
N GLU A 208 -15.89 35.73 -11.48
CA GLU A 208 -15.59 37.13 -11.15
C GLU A 208 -14.13 37.52 -11.43
N SER A 209 -13.23 36.56 -11.28
CA SER A 209 -11.79 36.77 -11.49
C SER A 209 -11.16 35.51 -12.09
N ASN A 210 -10.30 35.72 -13.07
CA ASN A 210 -9.45 34.69 -13.67
C ASN A 210 -8.00 35.19 -13.66
N GLU A 211 -7.16 34.57 -12.87
CA GLU A 211 -5.74 34.89 -12.77
C GLU A 211 -4.95 34.00 -13.76
N ARG A 212 -4.86 34.43 -15.02
CA ARG A 212 -4.07 33.76 -16.06
C ARG A 212 -4.40 32.27 -16.26
N ASP A 213 -5.67 31.90 -16.19
CA ASP A 213 -6.18 30.52 -16.30
C ASP A 213 -5.63 29.55 -15.23
N THR A 214 -5.01 30.07 -14.17
CA THR A 214 -4.50 29.28 -13.06
C THR A 214 -5.40 29.31 -11.84
N ILE A 215 -6.01 30.47 -11.55
CA ILE A 215 -6.94 30.64 -10.40
C ILE A 215 -8.21 31.29 -10.88
N GLY A 216 -9.35 30.60 -10.66
CA GLY A 216 -10.68 31.12 -10.93
C GLY A 216 -11.47 31.36 -9.64
N VAL A 217 -12.08 32.55 -9.52
CA VAL A 217 -12.97 32.89 -8.42
C VAL A 217 -14.41 32.86 -8.90
N PHE A 218 -15.18 31.87 -8.46
CA PHE A 218 -16.57 31.67 -8.85
C PHE A 218 -17.50 32.11 -7.71
N ALA A 219 -18.31 33.12 -7.97
CA ALA A 219 -19.29 33.66 -7.03
C ALA A 219 -20.68 33.07 -7.26
N PHE A 220 -21.47 32.96 -6.20
CA PHE A 220 -22.91 32.63 -6.25
C PHE A 220 -23.68 33.41 -5.17
N ASP A 221 -24.93 33.73 -5.45
CA ASP A 221 -25.71 34.68 -4.65
C ASP A 221 -26.60 34.04 -3.57
N ASN A 222 -26.85 32.73 -3.61
CA ASN A 222 -27.71 32.04 -2.66
C ASN A 222 -26.85 31.20 -1.68
N ALA A 223 -26.12 31.86 -0.79
CA ALA A 223 -25.28 31.21 0.22
C ALA A 223 -26.07 30.62 1.41
N GLU A 224 -27.37 30.94 1.54
CA GLU A 224 -28.28 30.34 2.56
C GLU A 224 -28.47 28.83 2.34
N GLN A 225 -28.40 28.38 1.09
CA GLN A 225 -28.46 26.96 0.73
C GLN A 225 -27.07 26.39 0.52
N PRO A 226 -26.77 25.17 0.99
CA PRO A 226 -25.50 24.53 0.72
C PRO A 226 -25.24 24.43 -0.79
N LEU A 227 -24.04 24.82 -1.21
CA LEU A 227 -23.56 24.60 -2.55
C LEU A 227 -23.01 23.18 -2.67
N LEU A 228 -23.51 22.42 -3.65
CA LEU A 228 -22.95 21.12 -4.01
C LEU A 228 -22.07 21.26 -5.24
N VAL A 229 -20.94 20.59 -5.24
CA VAL A 229 -19.98 20.56 -6.36
C VAL A 229 -19.54 19.14 -6.64
N LYS A 230 -19.68 18.69 -7.88
CA LYS A 230 -19.10 17.43 -8.34
C LYS A 230 -17.87 17.73 -9.16
N VAL A 231 -16.80 16.98 -8.96
CA VAL A 231 -15.57 17.09 -9.75
C VAL A 231 -15.22 15.72 -10.32
N GLY A 232 -15.49 15.51 -11.60
CA GLY A 232 -15.05 14.33 -12.33
C GLY A 232 -13.67 14.56 -12.92
N ILE A 233 -12.80 13.54 -12.85
CA ILE A 233 -11.44 13.58 -13.38
C ILE A 233 -11.19 12.47 -14.41
N SER A 234 -10.20 12.68 -15.28
CA SER A 234 -9.68 11.70 -16.24
C SER A 234 -8.23 12.04 -16.58
N ALA A 235 -7.42 11.01 -16.83
CA ALA A 235 -6.07 11.18 -17.38
C ALA A 235 -6.05 11.29 -18.93
N VAL A 236 -7.22 11.17 -19.57
CA VAL A 236 -7.37 11.08 -21.05
C VAL A 236 -7.95 12.35 -21.64
N SER A 237 -9.13 12.80 -21.18
CA SER A 237 -9.80 13.97 -21.76
C SER A 237 -10.88 14.57 -20.83
N VAL A 238 -11.29 15.81 -21.13
CA VAL A 238 -12.45 16.48 -20.49
C VAL A 238 -13.74 15.71 -20.75
N GLU A 239 -13.90 15.14 -21.94
CA GLU A 239 -15.06 14.34 -22.34
C GLU A 239 -15.17 13.08 -21.49
N ASN A 240 -14.05 12.42 -21.21
CA ASN A 240 -14.00 11.24 -20.33
C ASN A 240 -14.28 11.62 -18.87
N ALA A 241 -13.74 12.74 -18.38
CA ALA A 241 -14.05 13.24 -17.03
C ALA A 241 -15.57 13.50 -16.87
N ARG A 242 -16.21 14.05 -17.91
CA ARG A 242 -17.66 14.25 -17.95
C ARG A 242 -18.41 12.92 -17.98
N LEU A 243 -17.95 11.97 -18.80
CA LEU A 243 -18.56 10.64 -18.88
C LEU A 243 -18.48 9.90 -17.54
N ASN A 244 -17.33 9.97 -16.87
CA ASN A 244 -17.15 9.41 -15.52
C ASN A 244 -18.20 9.98 -14.55
N MET A 245 -18.35 11.30 -14.52
CA MET A 245 -19.33 11.96 -13.67
C MET A 245 -20.77 11.54 -13.97
N GLN A 246 -21.14 11.49 -15.24
CA GLN A 246 -22.49 11.11 -15.67
C GLN A 246 -22.84 9.66 -15.31
N LYS A 247 -21.83 8.76 -15.33
CA LYS A 247 -22.02 7.34 -15.03
C LYS A 247 -22.03 7.05 -13.55
N GLU A 248 -21.08 7.64 -12.81
CA GLU A 248 -20.89 7.30 -11.38
C GLU A 248 -21.74 8.15 -10.45
N LEU A 249 -22.02 9.42 -10.80
CA LEU A 249 -22.75 10.36 -9.96
C LEU A 249 -23.77 11.20 -10.75
N PRO A 250 -24.82 10.60 -11.33
CA PRO A 250 -25.79 11.34 -12.15
C PRO A 250 -26.67 12.29 -11.34
N GLY A 251 -26.93 12.00 -10.07
CA GLY A 251 -27.80 12.77 -9.18
C GLY A 251 -27.07 13.78 -8.29
N TRP A 252 -27.85 14.51 -7.47
CA TRP A 252 -27.36 15.51 -6.52
C TRP A 252 -27.64 15.13 -5.06
N ASP A 253 -27.96 13.87 -4.77
CA ASP A 253 -28.18 13.39 -3.41
C ASP A 253 -26.86 13.07 -2.72
N PHE A 254 -26.31 14.07 -2.02
CA PHE A 254 -25.05 13.96 -1.28
C PHE A 254 -25.12 12.90 -0.18
N ARG A 255 -26.25 12.78 0.52
CA ARG A 255 -26.38 11.81 1.61
C ARG A 255 -26.40 10.38 1.08
N ASN A 256 -27.05 10.15 -0.05
CA ASN A 256 -27.02 8.85 -0.71
C ASN A 256 -25.61 8.49 -1.19
N ALA A 257 -24.84 9.43 -1.74
CA ALA A 257 -23.45 9.20 -2.15
C ALA A 257 -22.57 8.82 -0.94
N VAL A 258 -22.71 9.51 0.20
CA VAL A 258 -22.02 9.15 1.46
C VAL A 258 -22.39 7.74 1.91
N ALA A 259 -23.67 7.37 1.86
CA ALA A 259 -24.14 6.05 2.25
C ALA A 259 -23.56 4.95 1.34
N GLN A 260 -23.50 5.18 0.02
CA GLN A 260 -22.91 4.26 -0.94
C GLN A 260 -21.40 4.07 -0.73
N ALA A 261 -20.65 5.15 -0.54
CA ALA A 261 -19.21 5.08 -0.25
C ALA A 261 -18.94 4.30 1.05
N LYS A 262 -19.75 4.54 2.09
CA LYS A 262 -19.67 3.78 3.35
C LYS A 262 -19.97 2.30 3.16
N GLU A 263 -20.97 1.96 2.34
CA GLU A 263 -21.34 0.57 2.05
C GLU A 263 -20.22 -0.15 1.27
N GLU A 264 -19.59 0.53 0.30
CA GLU A 264 -18.44 -0.01 -0.41
C GLU A 264 -17.30 -0.32 0.54
N TRP A 265 -16.96 0.59 1.44
CA TRP A 265 -15.96 0.35 2.48
C TRP A 265 -16.35 -0.78 3.43
N ASN A 266 -17.58 -0.82 3.89
CA ASN A 266 -18.04 -1.88 4.79
C ASN A 266 -17.95 -3.27 4.14
N ARG A 267 -18.28 -3.38 2.85
CA ARG A 267 -18.14 -4.61 2.08
C ARG A 267 -16.69 -5.09 2.03
N GLU A 268 -15.75 -4.20 1.76
CA GLU A 268 -14.33 -4.56 1.67
C GLU A 268 -13.73 -4.87 3.05
N LEU A 269 -14.03 -4.08 4.07
CA LEU A 269 -13.60 -4.31 5.45
C LEU A 269 -14.17 -5.61 6.04
N SER A 270 -15.35 -6.04 5.62
CA SER A 270 -15.97 -7.30 6.05
C SER A 270 -15.27 -8.56 5.55
N LYS A 271 -14.29 -8.42 4.62
CA LYS A 271 -13.52 -9.56 4.11
C LYS A 271 -12.68 -10.25 5.20
N ILE A 272 -12.34 -9.53 6.28
CA ILE A 272 -11.71 -10.13 7.46
C ILE A 272 -12.51 -9.73 8.71
N ALA A 273 -13.07 -10.71 9.39
CA ALA A 273 -13.73 -10.51 10.68
C ALA A 273 -12.83 -11.05 11.81
N ILE A 274 -12.49 -10.21 12.78
CA ILE A 274 -11.69 -10.60 13.95
C ILE A 274 -12.52 -10.61 15.24
N LYS A 275 -12.11 -11.46 16.19
CA LYS A 275 -12.64 -11.46 17.56
C LYS A 275 -11.54 -11.06 18.53
N THR A 276 -11.76 -9.97 19.25
CA THR A 276 -10.87 -9.47 20.30
C THR A 276 -11.64 -8.65 21.31
N GLN A 277 -11.15 -8.60 22.55
CA GLN A 277 -11.61 -7.67 23.59
C GLN A 277 -10.77 -6.38 23.64
N ASP A 278 -9.65 -6.35 22.91
CA ASP A 278 -8.76 -5.19 22.80
C ASP A 278 -9.30 -4.24 21.72
N GLU A 279 -9.97 -3.16 22.16
CA GLU A 279 -10.58 -2.18 21.26
C GLU A 279 -9.52 -1.40 20.46
N SER A 280 -8.37 -1.10 21.06
CA SER A 280 -7.25 -0.44 20.37
C SER A 280 -6.71 -1.32 19.25
N ALA A 281 -6.42 -2.60 19.54
CA ALA A 281 -5.97 -3.54 18.52
C ALA A 281 -7.01 -3.75 17.40
N ARG A 282 -8.31 -3.72 17.72
CA ARG A 282 -9.39 -3.77 16.73
C ARG A 282 -9.34 -2.55 15.82
N LYS A 283 -9.21 -1.36 16.39
CA LYS A 283 -9.14 -0.11 15.64
C LYS A 283 -7.90 -0.07 14.74
N ILE A 284 -6.73 -0.40 15.26
CA ILE A 284 -5.49 -0.52 14.47
C ILE A 284 -5.68 -1.49 13.31
N PHE A 285 -6.28 -2.68 13.55
CA PHE A 285 -6.48 -3.70 12.54
C PHE A 285 -7.37 -3.22 11.38
N TYR A 286 -8.54 -2.66 11.69
CA TYR A 286 -9.46 -2.21 10.63
C TYR A 286 -8.96 -0.94 9.94
N THR A 287 -8.18 -0.09 10.62
CA THR A 287 -7.51 1.04 9.99
C THR A 287 -6.38 0.57 9.07
N ALA A 288 -5.59 -0.43 9.48
CA ALA A 288 -4.61 -1.06 8.60
C ALA A 288 -5.28 -1.69 7.36
N LEU A 289 -6.41 -2.36 7.53
CA LEU A 289 -7.17 -2.92 6.42
C LEU A 289 -7.70 -1.82 5.49
N TYR A 290 -8.16 -0.69 6.03
CA TYR A 290 -8.54 0.49 5.26
C TYR A 290 -7.35 1.05 4.46
N HIS A 291 -6.18 1.27 5.08
CA HIS A 291 -4.98 1.77 4.42
C HIS A 291 -4.53 0.86 3.26
N SER A 292 -4.58 -0.47 3.44
CA SER A 292 -4.17 -1.44 2.43
C SER A 292 -5.04 -1.45 1.16
N MET A 293 -6.15 -0.69 1.15
CA MET A 293 -7.09 -0.59 0.03
C MET A 293 -7.25 0.83 -0.51
N ILE A 294 -6.40 1.78 -0.10
CA ILE A 294 -6.34 3.11 -0.70
C ILE A 294 -5.69 3.02 -2.09
N ALA A 295 -4.66 2.19 -2.23
CA ALA A 295 -3.97 1.91 -3.49
C ALA A 295 -3.74 0.38 -3.67
N PRO A 296 -3.40 -0.08 -4.89
CA PRO A 296 -3.31 0.66 -6.16
C PRO A 296 -4.65 1.27 -6.56
N SER A 297 -4.62 2.42 -7.24
CA SER A 297 -5.83 3.15 -7.61
C SER A 297 -6.29 2.83 -9.03
N VAL A 298 -7.59 2.74 -9.25
CA VAL A 298 -8.17 2.61 -10.60
C VAL A 298 -7.74 3.80 -11.46
N PHE A 299 -7.30 3.54 -12.68
CA PHE A 299 -6.75 4.57 -13.55
C PHE A 299 -7.45 4.70 -14.91
N ASN A 300 -8.16 3.68 -15.38
CA ASN A 300 -8.98 3.79 -16.57
C ASN A 300 -10.30 4.52 -16.29
N ASP A 301 -10.83 5.16 -17.34
CA ASP A 301 -12.15 5.78 -17.37
C ASP A 301 -13.26 4.72 -17.51
N VAL A 302 -14.52 5.10 -17.26
CA VAL A 302 -15.67 4.17 -17.31
C VAL A 302 -15.93 3.55 -18.70
N ASN A 303 -15.33 4.11 -19.76
CA ASN A 303 -15.37 3.55 -21.12
C ASN A 303 -14.20 2.59 -21.41
N GLY A 304 -13.33 2.34 -20.43
CA GLY A 304 -12.15 1.47 -20.55
C GLY A 304 -10.91 2.15 -21.12
N GLU A 305 -10.95 3.46 -21.41
CA GLU A 305 -9.78 4.21 -21.87
C GLU A 305 -8.88 4.58 -20.69
N TYR A 306 -7.55 4.53 -20.91
CA TYR A 306 -6.55 4.96 -19.94
C TYR A 306 -5.34 5.54 -20.64
N ARG A 307 -4.53 6.30 -19.91
CA ARG A 307 -3.24 6.79 -20.37
C ARG A 307 -2.14 5.80 -20.02
N GLY A 308 -1.54 5.22 -21.05
CA GLY A 308 -0.44 4.26 -20.87
C GLY A 308 0.89 4.91 -20.49
N ALA A 309 1.85 4.07 -20.08
CA ALA A 309 3.22 4.48 -19.73
C ALA A 309 3.99 5.05 -20.93
N ASP A 310 3.54 4.83 -22.16
CA ASP A 310 4.06 5.46 -23.39
C ASP A 310 3.47 6.85 -23.68
N GLY A 311 2.63 7.36 -22.78
CA GLY A 311 1.95 8.66 -22.89
C GLY A 311 0.79 8.71 -23.88
N LYS A 312 0.40 7.56 -24.48
CA LYS A 312 -0.73 7.47 -25.42
C LYS A 312 -1.99 7.00 -24.69
N THR A 313 -3.13 7.24 -25.32
CA THR A 313 -4.41 6.70 -24.89
C THR A 313 -4.56 5.27 -25.39
N HIS A 314 -4.84 4.36 -24.48
CA HIS A 314 -5.15 2.97 -24.74
C HIS A 314 -6.58 2.65 -24.29
N LYS A 315 -7.06 1.45 -24.63
CA LYS A 315 -8.35 0.94 -24.19
C LYS A 315 -8.24 -0.54 -23.88
N GLY A 316 -8.72 -0.94 -22.71
CA GLY A 316 -8.73 -2.31 -22.26
C GLY A 316 -10.12 -2.79 -21.82
N ASP A 317 -10.28 -4.11 -21.73
CA ASP A 317 -11.44 -4.83 -21.14
C ASP A 317 -11.17 -5.30 -19.71
N PHE A 318 -10.25 -4.63 -19.03
CA PHE A 318 -9.83 -4.87 -17.65
C PHE A 318 -9.80 -3.55 -16.88
N THR A 319 -9.78 -3.64 -15.55
CA THR A 319 -9.53 -2.48 -14.70
C THR A 319 -8.04 -2.18 -14.70
N ASP A 320 -7.68 -1.01 -15.23
CA ASP A 320 -6.32 -0.52 -15.17
C ASP A 320 -6.05 0.18 -13.85
N TYR A 321 -4.84 0.00 -13.30
CA TYR A 321 -4.43 0.53 -12.00
C TYR A 321 -3.15 1.36 -12.11
N THR A 322 -3.00 2.26 -11.16
CA THR A 322 -1.78 3.05 -10.94
C THR A 322 -1.41 3.10 -9.46
N THR A 323 -0.34 3.82 -9.12
CA THR A 323 0.17 3.97 -7.76
C THR A 323 0.65 2.62 -7.22
N PHE A 324 1.65 2.08 -7.92
CA PHE A 324 2.31 0.84 -7.57
C PHE A 324 3.67 1.11 -6.91
N SER A 325 3.73 1.04 -5.59
CA SER A 325 4.96 1.04 -4.79
C SER A 325 5.50 -0.38 -4.67
N LEU A 326 5.96 -0.98 -5.78
CA LEU A 326 6.17 -2.43 -5.83
C LEU A 326 7.36 -2.91 -5.00
N TRP A 327 8.40 -2.07 -4.81
CA TRP A 327 9.54 -2.42 -3.95
C TRP A 327 9.09 -2.74 -2.51
N ASP A 328 8.06 -2.04 -2.05
CA ASP A 328 7.47 -2.21 -0.74
C ASP A 328 6.43 -3.32 -0.76
N THR A 329 5.45 -3.21 -1.65
CA THR A 329 4.20 -3.97 -1.61
C THR A 329 4.29 -5.42 -2.05
N TYR A 330 5.34 -5.84 -2.79
CA TYR A 330 5.52 -7.26 -3.13
C TYR A 330 5.71 -8.15 -1.90
N ARG A 331 6.09 -7.57 -0.75
CA ARG A 331 6.47 -8.28 0.48
C ARG A 331 5.26 -8.74 1.30
N ALA A 332 4.24 -7.88 1.48
CA ALA A 332 3.03 -8.23 2.23
C ALA A 332 1.72 -7.79 1.55
N ALA A 333 1.65 -6.58 0.98
CA ALA A 333 0.40 -6.04 0.45
C ALA A 333 -0.11 -6.88 -0.75
N HIS A 334 0.72 -7.17 -1.75
CA HIS A 334 0.33 -8.05 -2.86
C HIS A 334 0.03 -9.48 -2.39
N PRO A 335 0.85 -10.15 -1.54
CA PRO A 335 0.48 -11.42 -0.93
C PRO A 335 -0.86 -11.41 -0.20
N LEU A 336 -1.16 -10.36 0.59
CA LEU A 336 -2.48 -10.19 1.23
C LEU A 336 -3.59 -10.06 0.20
N MET A 337 -3.40 -9.24 -0.83
CA MET A 337 -4.38 -9.05 -1.91
C MET A 337 -4.69 -10.35 -2.65
N THR A 338 -3.72 -11.27 -2.80
CA THR A 338 -3.99 -12.60 -3.39
C THR A 338 -4.93 -13.45 -2.54
N ILE A 339 -5.02 -13.18 -1.23
CA ILE A 339 -5.92 -13.88 -0.32
C ILE A 339 -7.31 -13.24 -0.31
N ILE A 340 -7.39 -11.92 -0.10
CA ILE A 340 -8.67 -11.23 0.18
C ILE A 340 -9.30 -10.55 -1.05
N HIS A 341 -8.53 -10.36 -2.14
CA HIS A 341 -8.98 -9.78 -3.41
C HIS A 341 -8.61 -10.68 -4.61
N PRO A 342 -8.95 -11.97 -4.59
CA PRO A 342 -8.64 -12.87 -5.70
C PRO A 342 -9.25 -12.41 -7.02
N GLU A 343 -10.40 -11.72 -6.97
CA GLU A 343 -11.11 -11.17 -8.12
C GLU A 343 -10.35 -10.04 -8.85
N LYS A 344 -9.41 -9.37 -8.17
CA LYS A 344 -8.63 -8.27 -8.76
C LYS A 344 -7.30 -8.73 -9.38
N GLN A 345 -6.87 -9.97 -9.11
CA GLN A 345 -5.51 -10.41 -9.46
C GLN A 345 -5.27 -10.47 -10.97
N ARG A 346 -6.30 -10.84 -11.76
CA ARG A 346 -6.23 -10.82 -13.22
C ARG A 346 -5.96 -9.41 -13.74
N ASP A 347 -6.72 -8.44 -13.27
CA ASP A 347 -6.65 -7.06 -13.77
C ASP A 347 -5.34 -6.36 -13.33
N ILE A 348 -4.87 -6.62 -12.11
CA ILE A 348 -3.55 -6.16 -11.63
C ILE A 348 -2.43 -6.73 -12.51
N ALA A 349 -2.48 -8.02 -12.83
CA ALA A 349 -1.50 -8.64 -13.70
C ALA A 349 -1.58 -8.10 -15.13
N GLN A 350 -2.77 -7.88 -15.66
CA GLN A 350 -2.96 -7.26 -16.99
C GLN A 350 -2.38 -5.85 -17.02
N THR A 351 -2.64 -5.03 -15.99
CA THR A 351 -2.03 -3.69 -15.89
C THR A 351 -0.50 -3.77 -15.97
N MET A 352 0.15 -4.63 -15.18
CA MET A 352 1.61 -4.77 -15.19
C MET A 352 2.14 -5.24 -16.55
N LEU A 353 1.42 -6.15 -17.22
CA LEU A 353 1.78 -6.62 -18.56
C LEU A 353 1.57 -5.54 -19.64
N HIS A 354 0.58 -4.67 -19.49
CA HIS A 354 0.38 -3.55 -20.40
C HIS A 354 1.45 -2.49 -20.21
N ILE A 355 1.78 -2.14 -18.95
CA ILE A 355 2.91 -1.26 -18.63
C ILE A 355 4.21 -1.80 -19.27
N PHE A 356 4.45 -3.14 -19.16
CA PHE A 356 5.60 -3.75 -19.84
C PHE A 356 5.58 -3.55 -21.36
N LYS A 357 4.44 -3.74 -22.01
CA LYS A 357 4.32 -3.55 -23.46
C LYS A 357 4.53 -2.09 -23.89
N GLU A 358 4.15 -1.16 -23.04
CA GLU A 358 4.17 0.28 -23.31
C GLU A 358 5.56 0.90 -23.07
N GLN A 359 6.31 0.42 -22.04
CA GLN A 359 7.60 1.01 -21.67
C GLN A 359 8.79 0.04 -21.80
N GLY A 360 8.57 -1.23 -22.13
CA GLY A 360 9.63 -2.24 -22.33
C GLY A 360 10.15 -2.91 -21.06
N LYS A 361 9.61 -2.58 -19.87
CA LYS A 361 9.92 -3.19 -18.58
C LYS A 361 8.70 -3.26 -17.68
N LEU A 362 8.69 -4.21 -16.74
CA LEU A 362 7.71 -4.26 -15.66
C LEU A 362 7.84 -3.01 -14.77
N PRO A 363 6.76 -2.58 -14.11
CA PRO A 363 6.82 -1.41 -13.25
C PRO A 363 7.72 -1.61 -12.04
N VAL A 364 8.37 -0.53 -11.61
CA VAL A 364 9.12 -0.41 -10.36
C VAL A 364 8.34 0.42 -9.37
N TRP A 365 8.08 1.67 -9.73
CA TRP A 365 7.21 2.59 -9.00
C TRP A 365 6.38 3.41 -9.98
N HIS A 366 5.24 2.89 -10.38
CA HIS A 366 4.38 3.48 -11.40
C HIS A 366 3.37 4.46 -10.79
N LEU A 367 3.40 5.71 -11.21
CA LEU A 367 2.55 6.79 -10.73
C LEU A 367 1.84 7.51 -11.88
N VAL A 368 0.51 7.45 -11.91
CA VAL A 368 -0.40 8.12 -12.86
C VAL A 368 0.11 8.12 -14.32
N GLY A 369 0.37 6.90 -14.83
CA GLY A 369 0.85 6.69 -16.20
C GLY A 369 2.35 6.97 -16.40
N ASN A 370 3.15 7.03 -15.33
CA ASN A 370 4.59 7.28 -15.41
C ASN A 370 5.38 6.26 -14.59
N GLU A 371 6.50 5.79 -15.12
CA GLU A 371 7.51 5.07 -14.33
C GLU A 371 8.45 6.08 -13.68
N THR A 372 8.55 6.01 -12.36
CA THR A 372 9.43 6.92 -11.61
C THR A 372 10.83 6.35 -11.40
N ASP A 373 10.99 5.02 -11.47
CA ASP A 373 12.23 4.30 -11.16
C ASP A 373 12.81 4.66 -9.78
N CYS A 374 11.94 5.04 -8.83
CA CYS A 374 12.36 5.62 -7.56
C CYS A 374 13.20 4.67 -6.73
N MET A 375 12.82 3.37 -6.68
CA MET A 375 13.47 2.37 -5.85
C MET A 375 14.27 1.36 -6.68
N ILE A 376 15.09 0.60 -5.98
CA ILE A 376 16.00 -0.41 -6.56
C ILE A 376 15.29 -1.71 -6.94
N GLY A 377 15.99 -2.58 -7.67
CA GLY A 377 15.50 -3.91 -8.03
C GLY A 377 14.53 -3.94 -9.22
N ASN A 378 13.94 -5.10 -9.43
CA ASN A 378 12.85 -5.34 -10.40
C ASN A 378 11.61 -5.84 -9.66
N PRO A 379 10.98 -5.03 -8.80
CA PRO A 379 9.95 -5.50 -7.87
C PRO A 379 8.64 -5.91 -8.54
N GLY A 380 8.38 -5.48 -9.77
CA GLY A 380 7.28 -5.99 -10.59
C GLY A 380 7.40 -7.48 -10.88
N VAL A 381 8.63 -8.04 -10.88
CA VAL A 381 8.87 -9.47 -11.12
C VAL A 381 8.30 -10.33 -9.98
N PRO A 382 8.71 -10.17 -8.70
CA PRO A 382 8.16 -10.99 -7.62
C PRO A 382 6.64 -10.81 -7.48
N ALA A 383 6.09 -9.60 -7.64
CA ALA A 383 4.66 -9.36 -7.54
C ALA A 383 3.87 -10.11 -8.63
N LEU A 384 4.27 -9.99 -9.88
CA LEU A 384 3.58 -10.61 -11.01
C LEU A 384 3.76 -12.13 -11.06
N VAL A 385 4.97 -12.63 -10.76
CA VAL A 385 5.25 -14.07 -10.71
C VAL A 385 4.52 -14.74 -9.56
N ASP A 386 4.33 -14.08 -8.42
CA ASP A 386 3.53 -14.61 -7.31
C ASP A 386 2.07 -14.86 -7.73
N ILE A 387 1.46 -13.89 -8.45
CA ILE A 387 0.11 -14.04 -9.01
C ILE A 387 0.05 -15.26 -9.94
N ALA A 388 1.01 -15.39 -10.86
CA ALA A 388 1.05 -16.48 -11.84
C ALA A 388 1.23 -17.86 -11.19
N LEU A 389 2.13 -17.99 -10.21
CA LEU A 389 2.40 -19.26 -9.52
C LEU A 389 1.30 -19.65 -8.53
N LYS A 390 0.56 -18.69 -7.99
CA LYS A 390 -0.63 -18.94 -7.17
C LYS A 390 -1.85 -19.42 -7.97
N GLY A 391 -1.74 -19.47 -9.31
CA GLY A 391 -2.72 -20.08 -10.20
C GLY A 391 -3.92 -19.17 -10.49
N PHE A 392 -3.73 -17.86 -10.49
CA PHE A 392 -4.72 -16.93 -11.03
C PHE A 392 -4.75 -16.98 -12.57
N ASP A 393 -5.82 -16.48 -13.15
CA ASP A 393 -6.06 -16.48 -14.60
C ASP A 393 -5.19 -15.43 -15.30
N VAL A 394 -3.93 -15.82 -15.56
CA VAL A 394 -2.93 -15.02 -16.27
C VAL A 394 -2.09 -15.90 -17.20
N ASP A 395 -1.68 -15.34 -18.34
CA ASP A 395 -0.77 -16.03 -19.25
C ASP A 395 0.65 -16.12 -18.65
N LYS A 396 1.00 -17.29 -18.12
CA LYS A 396 2.31 -17.55 -17.51
C LYS A 396 3.48 -17.34 -18.48
N ASN A 397 3.28 -17.55 -19.80
CA ASN A 397 4.33 -17.28 -20.78
C ASN A 397 4.53 -15.79 -20.97
N ALA A 398 3.44 -15.00 -21.06
CA ALA A 398 3.54 -13.54 -21.12
C ALA A 398 4.21 -12.98 -19.86
N VAL A 399 3.86 -13.48 -18.67
CA VAL A 399 4.52 -13.11 -17.40
C VAL A 399 6.00 -13.45 -17.45
N PHE A 400 6.37 -14.64 -17.91
CA PHE A 400 7.76 -15.06 -18.00
C PHE A 400 8.57 -14.16 -18.95
N GLU A 401 8.06 -13.88 -20.16
CA GLU A 401 8.77 -13.03 -21.13
C GLU A 401 8.93 -11.59 -20.60
N ALA A 402 7.91 -11.03 -19.96
CA ALA A 402 7.98 -9.71 -19.36
C ALA A 402 9.01 -9.64 -18.21
N ALA A 403 8.99 -10.65 -17.32
CA ALA A 403 9.92 -10.75 -16.20
C ALA A 403 11.38 -10.92 -16.67
N LYS A 404 11.59 -11.83 -17.65
CA LYS A 404 12.89 -12.08 -18.26
C LYS A 404 13.43 -10.83 -18.98
N ALA A 405 12.61 -10.17 -19.80
CA ALA A 405 13.00 -8.99 -20.53
C ALA A 405 13.42 -7.87 -19.56
N SER A 406 12.64 -7.63 -18.51
CA SER A 406 12.97 -6.63 -17.46
C SER A 406 14.30 -6.94 -16.77
N ALA A 407 14.59 -8.22 -16.47
CA ALA A 407 15.82 -8.65 -15.81
C ALA A 407 17.06 -8.69 -16.74
N MET A 408 16.88 -8.46 -18.04
CA MET A 408 17.96 -8.51 -19.05
C MET A 408 18.27 -7.16 -19.70
N LEU A 409 17.66 -6.06 -19.23
CA LEU A 409 18.00 -4.71 -19.66
C LEU A 409 19.44 -4.33 -19.31
N ASP A 410 19.94 -3.23 -19.89
CA ASP A 410 21.28 -2.69 -19.62
C ASP A 410 21.26 -1.42 -18.76
N GLU A 411 20.18 -1.18 -18.04
CA GLU A 411 19.99 -0.02 -17.16
C GLU A 411 20.12 -0.41 -15.68
N ARG A 412 20.23 0.57 -14.79
CA ARG A 412 20.15 0.44 -13.32
C ARG A 412 21.12 -0.62 -12.77
N GLY A 413 22.36 -0.67 -13.28
CA GLY A 413 23.38 -1.62 -12.87
C GLY A 413 23.28 -3.02 -13.48
N MET A 414 22.17 -3.38 -14.16
CA MET A 414 21.98 -4.73 -14.72
C MET A 414 22.96 -5.09 -15.84
N GLY A 415 23.45 -4.11 -16.62
CA GLY A 415 24.52 -4.33 -17.59
C GLY A 415 25.81 -4.81 -16.92
N LEU A 416 26.16 -4.20 -15.78
CA LEU A 416 27.31 -4.63 -14.95
C LEU A 416 27.06 -6.00 -14.33
N LEU A 417 25.87 -6.25 -13.79
CA LEU A 417 25.46 -7.57 -13.25
C LEU A 417 25.63 -8.68 -14.29
N LYS A 418 25.19 -8.46 -15.53
CA LYS A 418 25.37 -9.45 -16.64
C LYS A 418 26.84 -9.69 -16.99
N LYS A 419 27.66 -8.64 -16.95
CA LYS A 419 29.08 -8.71 -17.32
C LYS A 419 29.97 -9.35 -16.24
N TYR A 420 29.77 -8.97 -14.98
CA TYR A 420 30.62 -9.37 -13.87
C TYR A 420 30.03 -10.50 -13.00
N GLY A 421 28.73 -10.74 -13.07
CA GLY A 421 27.97 -11.62 -12.16
C GLY A 421 27.54 -10.94 -10.86
N TYR A 422 27.94 -9.68 -10.66
CA TYR A 422 27.57 -8.76 -9.58
C TYR A 422 27.66 -7.32 -10.09
N ILE A 423 27.28 -6.34 -9.28
CA ILE A 423 27.42 -4.92 -9.61
C ILE A 423 28.66 -4.38 -8.88
N PRO A 424 29.76 -4.08 -9.60
CA PRO A 424 30.94 -3.49 -8.98
C PRO A 424 30.67 -2.10 -8.44
N CYS A 425 30.95 -1.89 -7.16
CA CYS A 425 30.66 -0.65 -6.45
C CYS A 425 31.54 0.56 -6.87
N ASP A 426 32.61 0.32 -7.59
CA ASP A 426 33.48 1.33 -8.18
C ASP A 426 33.14 1.68 -9.64
N LEU A 427 32.19 0.99 -10.25
CA LEU A 427 31.77 1.21 -11.65
C LEU A 427 30.33 1.68 -11.81
N ASP A 428 29.46 1.46 -10.82
CA ASP A 428 28.06 1.89 -10.89
C ASP A 428 27.91 3.32 -10.35
N PRO A 429 27.54 4.29 -11.22
CA PRO A 429 27.40 5.69 -10.82
C PRO A 429 26.15 5.96 -9.97
N GLU A 430 25.21 5.02 -9.94
CA GLU A 430 23.97 5.16 -9.18
C GLU A 430 24.08 4.66 -7.75
N HIS A 431 25.23 4.07 -7.37
CA HIS A 431 25.46 3.50 -6.03
C HIS A 431 24.47 2.39 -5.64
N GLU A 432 24.30 2.14 -4.33
CA GLU A 432 23.38 1.14 -3.73
C GLU A 432 23.61 -0.30 -4.26
N THR A 433 24.87 -0.63 -4.57
CA THR A 433 25.23 -1.82 -5.37
C THR A 433 24.97 -3.14 -4.66
N VAL A 434 25.07 -3.19 -3.33
CA VAL A 434 24.67 -4.36 -2.52
C VAL A 434 23.16 -4.52 -2.57
N ALA A 435 22.44 -3.44 -2.27
CA ALA A 435 20.97 -3.47 -2.24
C ALA A 435 20.39 -3.87 -3.61
N LYS A 436 20.86 -3.24 -4.72
CA LYS A 436 20.49 -3.62 -6.08
C LYS A 436 20.79 -5.09 -6.38
N GLY A 437 21.99 -5.56 -6.05
CA GLY A 437 22.43 -6.93 -6.30
C GLY A 437 21.57 -7.97 -5.58
N LEU A 438 21.14 -7.70 -4.35
CA LEU A 438 20.29 -8.58 -3.56
C LEU A 438 18.85 -8.60 -4.08
N GLU A 439 18.29 -7.44 -4.43
CA GLU A 439 16.96 -7.36 -5.03
C GLU A 439 16.91 -8.03 -6.42
N TYR A 440 17.94 -7.88 -7.23
CA TYR A 440 18.02 -8.61 -8.51
C TYR A 440 18.15 -10.13 -8.31
N ALA A 441 18.92 -10.57 -7.31
CA ALA A 441 19.03 -11.99 -6.98
C ALA A 441 17.68 -12.60 -6.56
N LEU A 442 16.88 -11.84 -5.80
CA LEU A 442 15.53 -12.21 -5.41
C LEU A 442 14.59 -12.29 -6.62
N ALA A 443 14.59 -11.30 -7.49
CA ALA A 443 13.78 -11.30 -8.72
C ALA A 443 14.18 -12.47 -9.64
N ASP A 444 15.47 -12.76 -9.79
CA ASP A 444 15.98 -13.90 -10.55
C ASP A 444 15.51 -15.25 -10.01
N ALA A 445 15.42 -15.40 -8.70
CA ALA A 445 14.88 -16.61 -8.08
C ALA A 445 13.40 -16.80 -8.45
N CYS A 446 12.62 -15.72 -8.52
CA CYS A 446 11.23 -15.76 -8.96
C CYS A 446 11.13 -16.17 -10.44
N ILE A 447 11.96 -15.59 -11.32
CA ILE A 447 12.02 -15.97 -12.74
C ILE A 447 12.41 -17.44 -12.90
N ALA A 448 13.39 -17.91 -12.14
CA ALA A 448 13.83 -19.30 -12.15
C ALA A 448 12.69 -20.27 -11.77
N LYS A 449 11.90 -19.95 -10.74
CA LYS A 449 10.73 -20.75 -10.36
C LYS A 449 9.71 -20.85 -11.49
N LEU A 450 9.38 -19.73 -12.14
CA LEU A 450 8.44 -19.72 -13.25
C LEU A 450 9.00 -20.43 -14.48
N ALA A 451 10.30 -20.26 -14.78
CA ALA A 451 10.99 -21.00 -15.86
C ALA A 451 10.94 -22.52 -15.64
N LYS A 452 11.11 -22.96 -14.39
CA LYS A 452 10.98 -24.38 -14.02
C LYS A 452 9.57 -24.90 -14.24
N GLU A 453 8.56 -24.16 -13.81
CA GLU A 453 7.13 -24.48 -14.01
C GLU A 453 6.80 -24.61 -15.51
N LEU A 454 7.37 -23.74 -16.35
CA LEU A 454 7.16 -23.73 -17.82
C LEU A 454 8.09 -24.67 -18.59
N GLY A 455 8.96 -25.43 -17.93
CA GLY A 455 9.92 -26.33 -18.58
C GLY A 455 11.05 -25.63 -19.35
N LYS A 456 11.29 -24.34 -19.13
CA LYS A 456 12.34 -23.52 -19.79
C LYS A 456 13.70 -23.78 -19.13
N THR A 457 14.31 -24.95 -19.39
CA THR A 457 15.48 -25.47 -18.67
C THR A 457 16.69 -24.54 -18.74
N ALA A 458 16.96 -23.91 -19.88
CA ALA A 458 18.12 -23.02 -20.05
C ALA A 458 17.97 -21.77 -19.17
N ASP A 459 16.81 -21.14 -19.20
CA ASP A 459 16.51 -19.96 -18.38
C ASP A 459 16.48 -20.32 -16.89
N TYR A 460 15.90 -21.45 -16.52
CA TYR A 460 15.95 -21.96 -15.14
C TYR A 460 17.39 -22.04 -14.62
N LYS A 461 18.31 -22.64 -15.40
CA LYS A 461 19.73 -22.74 -15.00
C LYS A 461 20.40 -21.38 -14.88
N TYR A 462 20.14 -20.49 -15.84
CA TYR A 462 20.73 -19.15 -15.86
C TYR A 462 20.32 -18.32 -14.66
N PHE A 463 19.01 -18.18 -14.45
CA PHE A 463 18.47 -17.35 -13.37
C PHE A 463 18.69 -17.97 -11.98
N SER A 464 18.65 -19.31 -11.85
CA SER A 464 19.02 -20.01 -10.61
C SER A 464 20.47 -19.74 -10.21
N LYS A 465 21.39 -19.68 -11.19
CA LYS A 465 22.79 -19.34 -10.90
C LYS A 465 22.93 -17.87 -10.48
N ARG A 466 22.29 -16.95 -11.22
CA ARG A 466 22.39 -15.51 -10.96
C ARG A 466 21.74 -15.13 -9.62
N SER A 467 20.70 -15.83 -9.20
CA SER A 467 20.06 -15.64 -7.88
C SER A 467 20.97 -15.97 -6.69
N GLN A 468 22.11 -16.66 -6.93
CA GLN A 468 23.08 -16.98 -5.89
C GLN A 468 24.20 -15.93 -5.75
N SER A 469 24.14 -14.81 -6.48
CA SER A 469 25.14 -13.74 -6.46
C SER A 469 25.42 -13.19 -5.06
N TYR A 470 24.41 -13.18 -4.19
CA TYR A 470 24.52 -12.77 -2.79
C TYR A 470 25.63 -13.55 -2.06
N ARG A 471 25.71 -14.87 -2.25
CA ARG A 471 26.66 -15.78 -1.62
C ARG A 471 28.01 -15.79 -2.37
N ASP A 472 27.96 -15.73 -3.69
CA ASP A 472 29.13 -15.91 -4.54
C ASP A 472 30.01 -14.65 -4.55
N PHE A 473 29.43 -13.47 -4.29
CA PHE A 473 30.13 -12.19 -4.39
C PHE A 473 30.00 -11.30 -3.16
N TYR A 474 28.79 -11.01 -2.68
CA TYR A 474 28.55 -9.97 -1.68
C TYR A 474 28.82 -10.41 -0.24
N PHE A 475 28.57 -11.69 0.10
CA PHE A 475 28.71 -12.17 1.47
C PHE A 475 30.18 -12.30 1.90
N ASP A 476 30.63 -11.41 2.78
CA ASP A 476 31.95 -11.49 3.41
C ASP A 476 31.97 -12.50 4.56
N LYS A 477 32.66 -13.62 4.35
CA LYS A 477 32.73 -14.69 5.35
C LYS A 477 33.47 -14.27 6.63
N LYS A 478 34.29 -13.21 6.59
CA LYS A 478 35.05 -12.71 7.74
C LYS A 478 34.16 -11.83 8.63
N THR A 479 33.50 -10.86 8.06
CA THR A 479 32.69 -9.89 8.80
C THR A 479 31.24 -10.36 9.01
N LYS A 480 30.78 -11.35 8.21
CA LYS A 480 29.39 -11.84 8.18
C LYS A 480 28.39 -10.74 7.83
N PHE A 481 28.74 -9.94 6.81
CA PHE A 481 27.88 -8.93 6.20
C PHE A 481 27.88 -9.05 4.67
N MET A 482 26.85 -8.48 4.03
CA MET A 482 26.86 -8.20 2.60
C MET A 482 27.60 -6.89 2.40
N ARG A 483 28.60 -6.86 1.51
CA ARG A 483 29.48 -5.71 1.32
C ARG A 483 29.64 -5.36 -0.15
N GLY A 484 29.87 -4.08 -0.44
CA GLY A 484 30.23 -3.61 -1.77
C GLY A 484 31.50 -4.30 -2.27
N VAL A 485 31.47 -4.74 -3.53
CA VAL A 485 32.57 -5.45 -4.20
C VAL A 485 33.04 -4.63 -5.38
N THR A 486 34.35 -4.34 -5.43
CA THR A 486 34.98 -3.59 -6.51
C THR A 486 35.21 -4.46 -7.75
N SER A 487 35.50 -3.84 -8.90
CA SER A 487 35.72 -4.53 -10.19
C SER A 487 36.90 -5.52 -10.18
N ASP A 488 37.86 -5.34 -9.27
CA ASP A 488 38.99 -6.27 -9.02
C ASP A 488 38.67 -7.36 -7.96
N ARG A 489 37.39 -7.49 -7.60
CA ARG A 489 36.80 -8.49 -6.65
C ARG A 489 37.30 -8.35 -5.21
N LYS A 490 37.56 -7.15 -4.75
CA LYS A 490 37.85 -6.85 -3.35
C LYS A 490 36.63 -6.24 -2.71
N PHE A 491 36.45 -6.44 -1.41
CA PHE A 491 35.46 -5.71 -0.66
C PHE A 491 35.86 -4.24 -0.49
N ARG A 492 34.88 -3.33 -0.61
CA ARG A 492 35.10 -1.89 -0.39
C ARG A 492 35.62 -1.63 1.03
N GLU A 493 36.64 -0.76 1.13
CA GLU A 493 37.19 -0.26 2.39
C GLU A 493 37.23 1.29 2.37
N PRO A 494 37.05 1.97 3.52
CA PRO A 494 36.80 1.41 4.85
C PRO A 494 35.34 0.86 4.98
N PHE A 495 35.12 -0.04 5.93
CA PHE A 495 33.80 -0.64 6.18
C PHE A 495 33.40 -0.48 7.64
N ASP A 496 32.28 0.23 7.85
CA ASP A 496 31.55 0.32 9.10
C ASP A 496 30.13 -0.26 8.88
N PRO A 497 29.71 -1.32 9.59
CA PRO A 497 28.40 -1.94 9.36
C PRO A 497 27.20 -1.10 9.83
N PHE A 498 27.42 -0.04 10.58
CA PHE A 498 26.36 0.88 11.03
C PHE A 498 26.18 2.08 10.12
N SER A 499 27.29 2.57 9.54
CA SER A 499 27.31 3.77 8.70
C SER A 499 26.47 3.58 7.44
N THR A 500 25.71 4.63 7.08
CA THR A 500 25.00 4.72 5.81
C THR A 500 24.89 6.18 5.37
N VAL A 501 24.95 6.38 4.05
CA VAL A 501 24.78 7.67 3.39
C VAL A 501 23.71 7.50 2.32
N HIS A 502 22.58 8.15 2.53
CA HIS A 502 21.40 8.00 1.68
C HIS A 502 21.74 8.21 0.20
N ARG A 503 21.46 7.21 -0.65
CA ARG A 503 21.70 7.17 -2.10
C ARG A 503 23.16 7.37 -2.55
N GLN A 504 24.13 7.20 -1.65
CA GLN A 504 25.56 7.42 -1.98
C GLN A 504 26.47 6.26 -1.55
N ASP A 505 25.96 5.27 -0.85
CA ASP A 505 26.71 4.09 -0.44
C ASP A 505 26.22 2.79 -1.13
N ASP A 506 26.45 1.65 -0.51
CA ASP A 506 26.12 0.34 -1.08
C ASP A 506 24.70 -0.14 -0.72
N TYR A 507 23.97 0.59 0.12
CA TYR A 507 22.66 0.20 0.66
C TYR A 507 21.60 1.25 0.35
N ALA A 508 20.38 0.80 0.07
CA ALA A 508 19.24 1.68 -0.11
C ALA A 508 18.45 1.78 1.21
N GLU A 509 18.36 2.99 1.74
CA GLU A 509 17.56 3.28 2.94
C GLU A 509 17.84 2.29 4.10
N GLY A 510 19.11 1.96 4.31
CA GLY A 510 19.52 0.97 5.29
C GLY A 510 21.04 0.89 5.43
N ASN A 511 21.52 -0.03 6.23
CA ASN A 511 22.93 -0.33 6.42
C ASN A 511 23.23 -1.84 6.34
N ALA A 512 24.46 -2.25 6.60
CA ALA A 512 24.86 -3.64 6.49
C ALA A 512 24.10 -4.57 7.45
N TRP A 513 23.61 -4.06 8.60
CA TRP A 513 22.86 -4.85 9.55
C TRP A 513 21.48 -5.26 9.04
N GLN A 514 20.77 -4.39 8.30
CA GLN A 514 19.49 -4.74 7.69
C GLN A 514 19.71 -5.60 6.44
N TYR A 515 20.66 -5.21 5.58
CA TYR A 515 20.83 -5.83 4.26
C TYR A 515 21.45 -7.23 4.28
N VAL A 516 22.15 -7.64 5.34
CA VAL A 516 22.66 -9.02 5.43
C VAL A 516 21.56 -10.07 5.41
N TRP A 517 20.33 -9.70 5.72
CA TRP A 517 19.16 -10.58 5.77
C TRP A 517 18.31 -10.54 4.49
N LEU A 518 18.59 -9.66 3.52
CA LEU A 518 17.78 -9.52 2.30
C LEU A 518 18.03 -10.68 1.30
N VAL A 519 17.83 -11.90 1.80
CA VAL A 519 17.89 -13.15 1.05
C VAL A 519 16.67 -14.03 1.37
N PRO A 520 15.43 -13.47 1.28
CA PRO A 520 14.23 -14.24 1.62
C PRO A 520 13.96 -15.39 0.65
N HIS A 521 14.53 -15.34 -0.55
CA HIS A 521 14.40 -16.36 -1.60
C HIS A 521 15.28 -17.61 -1.37
N ASP A 522 16.27 -17.54 -0.46
CA ASP A 522 17.18 -18.65 -0.15
C ASP A 522 17.70 -18.59 1.29
N VAL A 523 16.80 -18.63 2.27
CA VAL A 523 17.17 -18.55 3.70
C VAL A 523 18.09 -19.71 4.11
N HIS A 524 17.87 -20.93 3.59
CA HIS A 524 18.75 -22.08 3.87
C HIS A 524 20.15 -21.89 3.28
N GLY A 525 20.28 -21.29 2.10
CA GLY A 525 21.56 -20.91 1.51
C GLY A 525 22.27 -19.86 2.36
N LEU A 526 21.54 -18.88 2.89
CA LEU A 526 22.09 -17.89 3.81
C LEU A 526 22.56 -18.52 5.12
N VAL A 527 21.81 -19.42 5.73
CA VAL A 527 22.23 -20.20 6.91
C VAL A 527 23.53 -20.95 6.64
N SER A 528 23.64 -21.56 5.46
CA SER A 528 24.87 -22.26 5.03
C SER A 528 26.05 -21.29 4.86
N ALA A 529 25.83 -20.09 4.31
CA ALA A 529 26.85 -19.07 4.13
C ALA A 529 27.41 -18.57 5.50
N PHE A 530 26.55 -18.48 6.51
CA PHE A 530 26.98 -18.17 7.89
C PHE A 530 27.83 -19.29 8.53
N GLY A 531 27.81 -20.50 8.00
CA GLY A 531 28.47 -21.69 8.55
C GLY A 531 27.58 -22.55 9.41
N GLY A 532 26.26 -22.44 9.24
CA GLY A 532 25.23 -23.25 9.90
C GLY A 532 24.30 -22.46 10.84
N GLU A 533 23.38 -23.17 11.47
CA GLU A 533 22.30 -22.59 12.29
C GLU A 533 22.82 -21.76 13.47
N LYS A 534 23.83 -22.24 14.21
CA LYS A 534 24.34 -21.55 15.42
C LYS A 534 24.90 -20.15 15.12
N PRO A 535 25.86 -19.97 14.18
CA PRO A 535 26.37 -18.63 13.86
C PRO A 535 25.31 -17.74 13.20
N PHE A 536 24.38 -18.31 12.41
CA PHE A 536 23.25 -17.58 11.87
C PHE A 536 22.37 -16.99 12.97
N VAL A 537 21.93 -17.84 13.92
CA VAL A 537 21.09 -17.40 15.05
C VAL A 537 21.81 -16.38 15.93
N SER A 538 23.10 -16.60 16.21
CA SER A 538 23.89 -15.65 17.01
C SER A 538 23.94 -14.26 16.36
N LYS A 539 24.12 -14.18 15.04
CA LYS A 539 24.11 -12.92 14.30
C LYS A 539 22.71 -12.30 14.27
N LEU A 540 21.69 -13.13 14.07
CA LEU A 540 20.29 -12.67 14.05
C LEU A 540 19.84 -12.14 15.43
N ASP A 541 20.21 -12.80 16.52
CA ASP A 541 19.96 -12.31 17.87
C ASP A 541 20.67 -10.95 18.10
N SER A 542 21.89 -10.80 17.58
CA SER A 542 22.66 -9.54 17.71
C SER A 542 21.96 -8.36 17.05
N LEU A 543 21.27 -8.55 15.92
CA LEU A 543 20.54 -7.50 15.21
C LEU A 543 19.60 -6.70 16.14
N PHE A 544 18.95 -7.37 17.09
CA PHE A 544 17.94 -6.78 17.98
C PHE A 544 18.51 -6.10 19.22
N ILE A 545 19.84 -6.13 19.42
CA ILE A 545 20.47 -5.57 20.62
C ILE A 545 21.65 -4.64 20.34
N VAL A 546 22.25 -4.69 19.14
CA VAL A 546 23.37 -3.82 18.78
C VAL A 546 22.89 -2.39 18.55
N SER A 547 23.74 -1.45 18.90
CA SER A 547 23.57 -0.03 18.60
C SER A 547 24.86 0.54 18.02
N GLY A 548 24.72 1.53 17.15
CA GLY A 548 25.85 2.23 16.53
C GLY A 548 25.37 3.51 15.87
N ASP A 549 26.31 4.37 15.52
CA ASP A 549 26.05 5.62 14.83
C ASP A 549 25.87 5.34 13.34
N MET A 550 24.74 5.71 12.77
CA MET A 550 24.44 5.57 11.35
C MET A 550 25.00 6.74 10.50
N GLY A 551 25.44 7.80 11.16
CA GLY A 551 25.91 9.03 10.51
C GLY A 551 24.80 10.06 10.26
N ALA A 552 25.20 11.32 10.06
CA ALA A 552 24.27 12.45 9.91
C ALA A 552 23.49 12.43 8.58
N GLU A 553 23.97 11.67 7.60
CA GLU A 553 23.36 11.57 6.25
C GLU A 553 22.63 10.24 6.05
N ALA A 554 22.32 9.55 7.15
CA ALA A 554 21.48 8.34 7.10
C ALA A 554 20.08 8.65 6.56
N SER A 555 19.47 7.67 5.88
CA SER A 555 18.09 7.83 5.40
C SER A 555 17.12 8.06 6.56
N PRO A 556 16.20 9.02 6.45
CA PRO A 556 15.14 9.23 7.43
C PRO A 556 14.16 8.05 7.51
N ASP A 557 14.17 7.16 6.51
CA ASP A 557 13.30 5.98 6.46
C ASP A 557 13.75 4.86 7.42
N ILE A 558 14.96 4.93 7.99
CA ILE A 558 15.45 3.95 8.97
C ILE A 558 14.82 4.23 10.34
N THR A 559 13.60 3.79 10.54
CA THR A 559 12.77 4.07 11.72
C THR A 559 12.26 2.79 12.38
N GLY A 560 11.56 2.90 13.51
CA GLY A 560 11.00 1.74 14.23
C GLY A 560 12.07 0.76 14.70
N LEU A 561 13.19 1.27 15.23
CA LEU A 561 14.37 0.49 15.56
C LEU A 561 14.21 -0.38 16.81
N ILE A 562 14.61 -1.65 16.68
CA ILE A 562 14.87 -2.58 17.79
C ILE A 562 16.31 -3.08 17.58
N GLY A 563 17.28 -2.47 18.27
CA GLY A 563 18.68 -2.60 17.90
C GLY A 563 18.91 -2.01 16.51
N GLN A 564 19.33 -2.83 15.54
CA GLN A 564 19.44 -2.44 14.13
C GLN A 564 18.34 -3.06 13.24
N TYR A 565 17.36 -3.75 13.81
CA TYR A 565 16.13 -4.10 13.09
C TYR A 565 15.29 -2.83 12.91
N ALA A 566 15.04 -2.42 11.67
CA ALA A 566 14.30 -1.22 11.33
C ALA A 566 12.90 -1.60 10.81
N HIS A 567 11.87 -1.59 11.68
CA HIS A 567 10.52 -1.99 11.26
C HIS A 567 9.89 -1.00 10.28
N GLY A 568 10.24 0.28 10.41
CA GLY A 568 9.73 1.35 9.56
C GLY A 568 10.24 1.30 8.12
N ASN A 569 11.07 0.32 7.73
CA ASN A 569 11.48 0.15 6.35
C ASN A 569 11.45 -1.32 5.92
N GLU A 570 11.05 -1.59 4.69
CA GLU A 570 10.61 -2.87 4.14
C GLU A 570 11.68 -3.97 4.09
N PRO A 571 12.98 -3.69 3.86
CA PRO A 571 14.01 -4.72 3.89
C PRO A 571 14.05 -5.55 5.18
N SER A 572 13.49 -5.02 6.28
CA SER A 572 13.44 -5.69 7.58
C SER A 572 12.24 -6.62 7.78
N HIS A 573 11.15 -6.45 7.04
CA HIS A 573 9.83 -7.04 7.34
C HIS A 573 9.81 -8.57 7.44
N HIS A 574 10.62 -9.29 6.67
CA HIS A 574 10.69 -10.76 6.68
C HIS A 574 11.63 -11.34 7.75
N ILE A 575 12.54 -10.52 8.31
CA ILE A 575 13.66 -10.99 9.15
C ILE A 575 13.17 -11.74 10.38
N LEU A 576 12.11 -11.26 11.03
CA LEU A 576 11.55 -11.86 12.24
C LEU A 576 11.16 -13.33 12.06
N TYR A 577 10.72 -13.69 10.86
CA TYR A 577 10.26 -15.03 10.51
C TYR A 577 11.40 -16.00 10.17
N MET A 578 12.63 -15.50 9.96
CA MET A 578 13.79 -16.35 9.64
C MET A 578 14.14 -17.36 10.74
N TYR A 579 13.78 -17.10 12.00
CA TYR A 579 13.96 -18.06 13.10
C TYR A 579 13.23 -19.39 12.87
N ASN A 580 12.13 -19.40 12.12
CA ASN A 580 11.40 -20.64 11.80
C ASN A 580 12.23 -21.60 10.96
N TYR A 581 13.07 -21.08 10.04
CA TYR A 581 13.93 -21.88 9.15
C TYR A 581 15.04 -22.64 9.91
N VAL A 582 15.37 -22.19 11.12
CA VAL A 582 16.38 -22.79 12.00
C VAL A 582 15.76 -23.45 13.24
N GLY A 583 14.43 -23.71 13.22
CA GLY A 583 13.73 -24.43 14.25
C GLY A 583 13.60 -23.70 15.60
N GLN A 584 13.58 -22.36 15.59
CA GLN A 584 13.41 -21.53 16.78
C GLN A 584 12.16 -20.60 16.66
N PRO A 585 10.95 -21.13 16.34
CA PRO A 585 9.76 -20.32 16.10
C PRO A 585 9.34 -19.47 17.31
N TRP A 586 9.73 -19.83 18.54
CA TRP A 586 9.45 -19.02 19.72
C TRP A 586 10.14 -17.66 19.69
N LYS A 587 11.37 -17.57 19.13
CA LYS A 587 12.07 -16.29 18.98
C LYS A 587 11.37 -15.38 17.96
N ALA A 588 10.83 -15.96 16.90
CA ALA A 588 9.96 -15.24 15.98
C ALA A 588 8.72 -14.70 16.69
N ALA A 589 8.03 -15.55 17.47
CA ALA A 589 6.83 -15.17 18.23
C ALA A 589 7.09 -14.00 19.18
N ASP A 590 8.21 -14.02 19.93
CA ASP A 590 8.61 -12.93 20.83
C ASP A 590 8.73 -11.59 20.08
N LYS A 591 9.48 -11.59 18.97
CA LYS A 591 9.76 -10.38 18.20
C LYS A 591 8.51 -9.86 17.49
N ILE A 592 7.74 -10.74 16.87
CA ILE A 592 6.51 -10.38 16.16
C ILE A 592 5.49 -9.80 17.15
N ARG A 593 5.28 -10.44 18.32
CA ARG A 593 4.36 -9.92 19.31
C ARG A 593 4.81 -8.56 19.86
N TYR A 594 6.13 -8.37 20.03
CA TYR A 594 6.67 -7.08 20.44
C TYR A 594 6.36 -5.99 19.42
N VAL A 595 6.62 -6.24 18.14
CA VAL A 595 6.32 -5.27 17.05
C VAL A 595 4.82 -4.96 17.01
N LEU A 596 3.95 -5.98 16.99
CA LEU A 596 2.50 -5.79 16.93
C LEU A 596 1.93 -4.95 18.09
N LYS A 597 2.56 -5.00 19.27
CA LYS A 597 2.08 -4.31 20.47
C LYS A 597 2.75 -2.95 20.73
N ASN A 598 3.94 -2.71 20.15
CA ASN A 598 4.75 -1.54 20.52
C ASN A 598 5.15 -0.63 19.37
N LEU A 599 4.93 -1.04 18.11
CA LEU A 599 5.26 -0.23 16.93
C LEU A 599 4.03 0.14 16.08
N TYR A 600 2.83 -0.20 16.58
CA TYR A 600 1.55 0.23 16.02
C TYR A 600 0.67 0.74 17.15
N HIS A 601 0.15 1.95 17.03
CA HIS A 601 -0.61 2.64 18.08
C HIS A 601 -1.93 3.19 17.56
N ASP A 602 -2.88 3.36 18.48
CA ASP A 602 -4.19 3.93 18.23
C ASP A 602 -4.15 5.47 18.44
N ASP A 603 -3.32 6.14 17.65
CA ASP A 603 -3.20 7.59 17.65
C ASP A 603 -2.66 8.10 16.29
N PHE A 604 -2.58 9.42 16.11
CA PHE A 604 -2.13 10.03 14.86
C PHE A 604 -0.65 9.74 14.51
N ASP A 605 0.21 9.42 15.50
CA ASP A 605 1.60 8.96 15.31
C ASP A 605 1.71 7.43 15.43
N GLY A 606 0.68 6.72 14.99
CA GLY A 606 0.51 5.29 15.21
C GLY A 606 1.31 4.36 14.31
N LEU A 607 2.18 4.89 13.43
CA LEU A 607 3.03 4.14 12.52
C LEU A 607 4.49 4.54 12.70
N SER A 608 5.40 3.58 12.71
CA SER A 608 6.82 3.82 12.98
C SER A 608 7.63 4.32 11.77
N GLY A 609 7.02 4.54 10.64
CA GLY A 609 7.62 5.04 9.38
C GLY A 609 6.55 5.21 8.32
N ASN A 610 6.98 5.43 7.08
CA ASN A 610 6.08 5.51 5.92
C ASN A 610 5.11 4.33 5.91
N GLU A 611 3.85 4.57 5.64
CA GLU A 611 2.87 3.49 5.52
C GLU A 611 3.11 2.64 4.26
N ASP A 612 3.74 3.26 3.25
CA ASP A 612 4.18 2.70 1.97
C ASP A 612 3.10 1.94 1.22
N VAL A 613 2.03 2.70 0.96
CA VAL A 613 0.98 2.35 0.00
C VAL A 613 0.34 0.99 0.33
N GLY A 614 0.10 0.77 1.63
CA GLY A 614 -0.52 -0.45 2.16
C GLY A 614 0.46 -1.51 2.68
N GLN A 615 1.77 -1.35 2.51
CA GLN A 615 2.72 -2.39 2.90
C GLN A 615 2.86 -2.55 4.41
N MET A 616 3.04 -1.45 5.15
CA MET A 616 3.15 -1.46 6.62
C MET A 616 1.88 -2.03 7.25
N SER A 617 0.73 -1.62 6.72
CA SER A 617 -0.59 -2.09 7.13
C SER A 617 -0.80 -3.57 6.82
N ALA A 618 -0.42 -4.04 5.63
CA ALA A 618 -0.54 -5.45 5.24
C ALA A 618 0.38 -6.35 6.08
N TRP A 619 1.57 -5.87 6.47
CA TRP A 619 2.43 -6.58 7.40
C TRP A 619 1.71 -6.79 8.75
N TYR A 620 1.10 -5.73 9.30
CA TYR A 620 0.32 -5.83 10.55
C TYR A 620 -0.83 -6.82 10.41
N ILE A 621 -1.59 -6.76 9.32
CA ILE A 621 -2.73 -7.67 9.08
C ILE A 621 -2.26 -9.12 9.04
N LEU A 622 -1.31 -9.46 8.17
CA LEU A 622 -0.83 -10.84 8.03
C LEU A 622 -0.19 -11.36 9.32
N SER A 623 0.63 -10.54 9.98
CA SER A 623 1.29 -10.92 11.24
C SER A 623 0.30 -11.09 12.39
N SER A 624 -0.75 -10.27 12.47
CA SER A 624 -1.82 -10.42 13.47
C SER A 624 -2.70 -11.65 13.22
N LEU A 625 -2.84 -12.10 11.97
CA LEU A 625 -3.42 -13.40 11.63
C LEU A 625 -2.48 -14.58 11.98
N GLY A 626 -1.24 -14.30 12.39
CA GLY A 626 -0.24 -15.28 12.79
C GLY A 626 0.54 -15.89 11.62
N MET A 627 0.62 -15.23 10.46
CA MET A 627 1.33 -15.76 9.30
C MET A 627 1.92 -14.65 8.42
N TYR A 628 2.98 -14.96 7.65
CA TYR A 628 3.64 -14.02 6.74
C TYR A 628 4.33 -14.77 5.58
N GLN A 629 4.24 -14.25 4.34
CA GLN A 629 4.95 -14.81 3.20
C GLN A 629 6.39 -14.29 3.15
N VAL A 630 7.37 -15.08 3.60
CA VAL A 630 8.79 -14.70 3.59
C VAL A 630 9.37 -14.75 2.20
N GLU A 631 9.21 -15.89 1.52
CA GLU A 631 9.77 -16.13 0.19
C GLU A 631 8.84 -15.55 -0.89
N PRO A 632 9.26 -14.52 -1.65
CA PRO A 632 8.46 -14.00 -2.75
C PRO A 632 8.20 -15.08 -3.81
N ALA A 633 6.98 -15.12 -4.31
CA ALA A 633 6.51 -16.19 -5.24
C ALA A 633 6.74 -17.62 -4.70
N GLY A 634 6.85 -17.79 -3.38
CA GLY A 634 7.05 -19.08 -2.72
C GLY A 634 5.77 -19.80 -2.36
N GLY A 635 4.67 -19.06 -2.20
CA GLY A 635 3.37 -19.60 -1.86
C GLY A 635 3.25 -20.21 -0.45
N LYS A 636 4.27 -20.03 0.43
CA LYS A 636 4.27 -20.45 1.82
C LYS A 636 4.08 -19.25 2.75
N TYR A 637 3.20 -19.40 3.72
CA TYR A 637 2.98 -18.43 4.80
C TYR A 637 3.54 -19.01 6.09
N ILE A 638 4.58 -18.38 6.62
CA ILE A 638 5.35 -18.83 7.80
C ILE A 638 4.59 -18.39 9.05
N PHE A 639 4.44 -19.28 10.03
CA PHE A 639 3.74 -18.94 11.26
C PHE A 639 4.57 -18.05 12.18
N GLY A 640 3.88 -17.04 12.73
CA GLY A 640 4.37 -16.17 13.80
C GLY A 640 3.60 -16.47 15.10
N THR A 641 2.87 -15.45 15.58
CA THR A 641 2.01 -15.55 16.76
C THR A 641 0.71 -14.80 16.47
N PRO A 642 -0.46 -15.48 16.43
CA PRO A 642 -1.73 -14.80 16.18
C PRO A 642 -2.01 -13.79 17.31
N LEU A 643 -2.44 -12.58 16.93
CA LEU A 643 -2.79 -11.53 17.90
C LEU A 643 -4.20 -11.72 18.46
N PHE A 644 -5.12 -12.22 17.64
CA PHE A 644 -6.55 -12.35 17.96
C PHE A 644 -6.94 -13.79 18.29
N ASP A 645 -8.02 -13.94 19.07
CA ASP A 645 -8.55 -15.26 19.42
C ASP A 645 -9.13 -15.99 18.22
N GLU A 646 -9.74 -15.23 17.30
CA GLU A 646 -10.28 -15.77 16.06
C GLU A 646 -10.23 -14.70 14.97
N ALA A 647 -9.91 -15.14 13.77
CA ALA A 647 -10.08 -14.37 12.54
C ALA A 647 -10.75 -15.24 11.46
N THR A 648 -11.71 -14.67 10.75
CA THR A 648 -12.36 -15.29 9.60
C THR A 648 -12.07 -14.46 8.36
N VAL A 649 -11.40 -15.06 7.39
CA VAL A 649 -10.97 -14.41 6.14
C VAL A 649 -11.81 -14.94 4.99
N ASN A 650 -12.44 -14.04 4.23
CA ASN A 650 -13.07 -14.38 2.96
C ASN A 650 -11.97 -14.53 1.90
N VAL A 651 -11.84 -15.74 1.35
CA VAL A 651 -10.79 -16.08 0.37
C VAL A 651 -11.33 -16.17 -1.07
N GLY A 652 -12.52 -15.62 -1.32
CA GLY A 652 -13.20 -15.66 -2.60
C GLY A 652 -14.05 -16.92 -2.81
N ASP A 653 -14.81 -16.97 -3.89
CA ASP A 653 -15.67 -18.08 -4.29
C ASP A 653 -16.64 -18.57 -3.18
N GLY A 654 -17.07 -17.66 -2.30
CA GLY A 654 -17.94 -18.01 -1.15
C GLY A 654 -17.24 -18.83 -0.06
N LYS A 655 -15.90 -18.93 -0.09
CA LYS A 655 -15.12 -19.70 0.87
C LYS A 655 -14.54 -18.80 1.96
N THR A 656 -14.37 -19.37 3.15
CA THR A 656 -13.71 -18.71 4.28
C THR A 656 -12.57 -19.56 4.82
N PHE A 657 -11.51 -18.89 5.24
CA PHE A 657 -10.42 -19.49 6.01
C PHE A 657 -10.42 -18.90 7.41
N ARG A 658 -10.53 -19.76 8.44
CA ARG A 658 -10.57 -19.34 9.83
C ARG A 658 -9.25 -19.66 10.51
N VAL A 659 -8.75 -18.70 11.29
CA VAL A 659 -7.65 -18.91 12.21
C VAL A 659 -8.22 -18.80 13.63
N VAL A 660 -8.01 -19.83 14.45
CA VAL A 660 -8.49 -19.88 15.85
C VAL A 660 -7.30 -20.11 16.76
N ALA A 661 -7.11 -19.26 17.76
CA ALA A 661 -6.03 -19.33 18.71
C ALA A 661 -6.57 -19.58 20.13
N HIS A 662 -6.66 -20.86 20.52
CA HIS A 662 -7.12 -21.25 21.85
C HIS A 662 -6.11 -20.85 22.93
N ASN A 663 -6.59 -20.31 24.06
CA ASN A 663 -5.79 -19.81 25.18
C ASN A 663 -4.85 -18.64 24.81
N ASN A 664 -5.11 -17.90 23.74
CA ASN A 664 -4.32 -16.75 23.36
C ASN A 664 -4.40 -15.64 24.43
N SER A 665 -3.28 -15.02 24.73
CA SER A 665 -3.20 -13.86 25.65
C SER A 665 -1.84 -13.17 25.49
N ASP A 666 -1.62 -12.07 26.21
CA ASP A 666 -0.31 -11.39 26.24
C ASP A 666 0.82 -12.26 26.82
N LYS A 667 0.49 -13.29 27.57
CA LYS A 667 1.45 -14.27 28.11
C LYS A 667 1.55 -15.55 27.28
N ASN A 668 0.45 -15.97 26.67
CA ASN A 668 0.39 -17.22 25.91
C ASN A 668 0.59 -16.92 24.42
N ILE A 669 1.82 -16.63 24.04
CA ILE A 669 2.20 -16.19 22.69
C ILE A 669 2.84 -17.31 21.83
N TYR A 670 3.17 -18.45 22.45
CA TYR A 670 3.87 -19.54 21.76
C TYR A 670 2.91 -20.63 21.33
N ILE A 671 2.97 -21.02 20.05
CA ILE A 671 2.20 -22.15 19.54
C ILE A 671 2.68 -23.44 20.18
N GLN A 672 1.78 -24.17 20.85
CA GLN A 672 2.04 -25.48 21.47
C GLN A 672 1.72 -26.62 20.50
N SER A 673 0.64 -26.49 19.75
CA SER A 673 0.20 -27.43 18.74
C SER A 673 -0.72 -26.74 17.73
N ALA A 674 -0.89 -27.36 16.56
CA ALA A 674 -1.83 -26.89 15.55
C ALA A 674 -2.66 -28.03 14.95
N LYS A 675 -3.83 -27.67 14.41
CA LYS A 675 -4.67 -28.53 13.57
C LYS A 675 -5.06 -27.77 12.32
N LEU A 676 -5.06 -28.44 11.17
CA LEU A 676 -5.64 -27.95 9.93
C LEU A 676 -6.84 -28.82 9.57
N ASN A 677 -8.03 -28.21 9.53
CA ASN A 677 -9.30 -28.90 9.30
C ASN A 677 -9.50 -30.12 10.23
N GLY A 678 -9.24 -29.91 11.53
CA GLY A 678 -9.38 -30.93 12.59
C GLY A 678 -8.26 -31.97 12.65
N LYS A 679 -7.33 -31.99 11.69
CA LYS A 679 -6.19 -32.94 11.66
C LYS A 679 -4.94 -32.32 12.29
N PRO A 680 -4.14 -33.08 13.04
CA PRO A 680 -2.87 -32.58 13.58
C PRO A 680 -1.99 -32.01 12.47
N TYR A 681 -1.38 -30.85 12.74
CA TYR A 681 -0.51 -30.12 11.81
C TYR A 681 0.76 -29.72 12.55
N THR A 682 1.93 -30.13 12.03
CA THR A 682 3.21 -29.96 12.73
C THR A 682 4.12 -28.92 12.10
N ARG A 683 3.84 -28.54 10.83
CA ARG A 683 4.65 -27.59 10.08
C ARG A 683 4.51 -26.19 10.66
N SER A 684 5.61 -25.42 10.67
CA SER A 684 5.61 -24.00 11.06
C SER A 684 5.24 -23.05 9.92
N TYR A 685 4.55 -23.54 8.92
CA TYR A 685 4.05 -22.76 7.75
C TYR A 685 2.80 -23.42 7.17
N ILE A 686 2.06 -22.68 6.34
CA ILE A 686 0.93 -23.17 5.55
C ILE A 686 1.10 -22.76 4.09
N ASP A 687 0.66 -23.61 3.17
CA ASP A 687 0.67 -23.30 1.73
C ASP A 687 -0.53 -22.42 1.33
N PHE A 688 -0.34 -21.48 0.41
CA PHE A 688 -1.40 -20.62 -0.14
C PHE A 688 -2.62 -21.44 -0.63
N LYS A 689 -2.37 -22.57 -1.29
CA LYS A 689 -3.44 -23.44 -1.78
C LYS A 689 -4.38 -23.95 -0.68
N ASP A 690 -3.86 -24.16 0.54
CA ASP A 690 -4.67 -24.60 1.68
C ASP A 690 -5.49 -23.43 2.25
N ILE A 691 -4.97 -22.22 2.24
CA ILE A 691 -5.71 -20.99 2.59
C ILE A 691 -6.83 -20.78 1.56
N LYS A 692 -6.51 -20.78 0.26
CA LYS A 692 -7.47 -20.55 -0.83
C LYS A 692 -8.59 -21.60 -0.89
N ARG A 693 -8.30 -22.84 -0.46
CA ARG A 693 -9.32 -23.90 -0.37
C ARG A 693 -10.39 -23.58 0.68
N GLY A 694 -10.08 -22.75 1.65
CA GLY A 694 -10.89 -22.51 2.83
C GLY A 694 -10.72 -23.60 3.90
N GLY A 695 -11.30 -23.37 5.07
CA GLY A 695 -11.20 -24.29 6.20
C GLY A 695 -10.81 -23.61 7.49
N THR A 696 -10.24 -24.38 8.45
CA THR A 696 -9.89 -23.86 9.75
C THR A 696 -8.47 -24.28 10.15
N LEU A 697 -7.65 -23.31 10.52
CA LEU A 697 -6.36 -23.49 11.18
C LEU A 697 -6.53 -23.18 12.67
N GLU A 698 -6.31 -24.15 13.52
CA GLU A 698 -6.45 -24.02 14.96
C GLU A 698 -5.07 -24.10 15.61
N PHE A 699 -4.76 -23.15 16.48
CA PHE A 699 -3.59 -23.15 17.34
C PHE A 699 -3.99 -23.33 18.80
N VAL A 700 -3.19 -24.04 19.57
CA VAL A 700 -3.21 -24.00 21.03
C VAL A 700 -2.02 -23.20 21.49
N MET A 701 -2.27 -22.11 22.21
CA MET A 701 -1.24 -21.17 22.66
C MET A 701 -0.82 -21.47 24.10
N GLY A 702 0.43 -21.14 24.43
CA GLY A 702 0.98 -21.29 25.78
C GLY A 702 2.03 -20.26 26.12
N SER A 703 2.39 -20.19 27.40
CA SER A 703 3.31 -19.18 27.95
C SER A 703 4.80 -19.56 27.90
N LYS A 704 5.11 -20.75 27.38
CA LYS A 704 6.50 -21.24 27.25
C LYS A 704 6.77 -21.73 25.84
N PRO A 705 8.01 -21.61 25.35
CA PRO A 705 8.45 -22.25 24.09
C PRO A 705 8.08 -23.73 24.06
N SER A 706 7.74 -24.24 22.88
CA SER A 706 7.33 -25.62 22.64
C SER A 706 8.22 -26.31 21.61
N GLN A 707 7.93 -27.57 21.29
CA GLN A 707 8.61 -28.31 20.21
C GLN A 707 7.87 -28.19 18.85
N PHE A 708 6.85 -27.32 18.74
CA PHE A 708 6.12 -27.12 17.49
C PHE A 708 7.04 -26.48 16.44
N GLY A 709 7.10 -27.06 15.24
CA GLY A 709 7.90 -26.55 14.12
C GLY A 709 9.43 -26.66 14.28
N VAL A 710 9.92 -27.34 15.31
CA VAL A 710 11.36 -27.46 15.59
C VAL A 710 12.06 -28.48 14.68
N LYS A 711 11.38 -29.58 14.35
CA LYS A 711 11.97 -30.65 13.53
C LYS A 711 12.27 -30.17 12.12
N PRO A 712 13.40 -30.59 11.48
CA PRO A 712 13.74 -30.15 10.12
C PRO A 712 12.62 -30.38 9.08
N ALA A 713 11.85 -31.47 9.19
CA ALA A 713 10.74 -31.77 8.27
C ALA A 713 9.50 -30.85 8.47
N ASP A 714 9.41 -30.13 9.58
CA ASP A 714 8.31 -29.22 9.93
C ASP A 714 8.65 -27.76 9.66
N ARG A 715 9.89 -27.46 9.24
CA ARG A 715 10.38 -26.11 8.92
C ARG A 715 10.00 -25.68 7.48
N PRO A 716 9.99 -24.38 7.16
CA PRO A 716 9.67 -23.86 5.84
C PRO A 716 10.57 -24.36 4.71
#